data_c2f8a70b0f7501cc2cefbb7790394768
#
_entry.id   c2f8a70b0f7501cc2cefbb7790394768
#
_cell.length_a   1.000
_cell.length_b   1.000
_cell.length_c   1.000
_cell.angle_alpha   90.00
_cell.angle_beta   90.00
_cell.angle_gamma   90.00
#
_symmetry.space_group_name_H-M   'P 1'
#
loop_
_entity.id
_entity.type
_entity.pdbx_description
1 polymer ?
#
loop_
_entity_poly.entity_id
_entity_poly.type
_entity_poly.pdbx_seq_one_letter_code
_entity_poly.pdbx_strand_id
1 'polypeptide(L)'
;MADRNTKDVDMHQEKLSYYKALHDIANQIHAARDINEILINLKDKMLGLFDADRITIYVVDGKRKEIYSRFMAGDAPEEIRVPINNQSIAGYTANDAQITNIINAYADHELSMINRELTFDKSWDEKFGYVTRQILTVPIFYKKYVIGVLQLINKKNGDRFTVEDQNSATEVANVLGIAFYNQKKLLQQRVKRTKFDYLINNNIITQKELERAVAMARAQNTAIESIFIKDLKVRKEEVGRSISEYYNCDYVPFSSKYPIPGDLLAKLKPVYLKKNLWVPLGREDGKVKILIDNPLRLDKIDSVKSLIPAEEYEFAVGLKEDILQFLDYFYGSSKLQHQGTFDDILGKFDSVEEEEVEGGAEMLTEDDSVIVQLVNKIITDAQKRNCSDIHIEPYPGKEGAEIRFRVDGACHKYQTVPYHYRRALVSRIKIMADLDISERRKPQDGKIKFARFGGLDVELRVATVPTVGGEEDVVLRILSAGEPIPLQAIGMSERNYGLLLNMVTKPYGMVLAVGPTGSGKTTTLHALLAHINKPERKIWTAEDPVEITQRGLRQVQVLPKIGFNFAAAMRSFLRADPDVIMVGEMRDHETAAIGIEASLTGHLVFSTLHTNSAPETVVRLLEMGMDPFNFADALLGILAQRLVRTLCKDCKQPYHPGREEYDALVRIYSGDFQALGFPYTGDLVLHKANGCPRCESTGYKDRTAIMELLDGTEEIKALIRSKANVEATREQAVKDGMTTLMQDGIRKVFLGLTDQQQVRKVCIR
;
A
#
# COMPACT_ATOMS: atom_id res chain seq x y z
N MET A 1 -9.67 -22.42 60.07
CA MET A 1 -9.20 -21.51 59.01
C MET A 1 -8.83 -22.20 57.70
N ALA A 2 -8.46 -23.47 57.69
CA ALA A 2 -8.12 -24.18 56.44
C ALA A 2 -9.34 -24.50 55.54
N ASP A 3 -10.53 -24.70 56.15
CA ASP A 3 -11.77 -25.06 55.37
C ASP A 3 -12.44 -23.90 54.63
N ARG A 4 -12.14 -22.63 55.00
CA ARG A 4 -12.63 -21.46 54.26
C ARG A 4 -11.78 -21.15 53.01
N ASN A 5 -10.47 -21.39 53.06
CA ASN A 5 -9.59 -21.16 51.93
C ASN A 5 -9.80 -22.15 50.77
N THR A 6 -10.14 -23.41 51.04
CA THR A 6 -10.44 -24.42 50.01
C THR A 6 -11.74 -24.11 49.28
N LYS A 7 -12.81 -23.74 49.97
CA LYS A 7 -14.08 -23.35 49.35
C LYS A 7 -13.99 -22.07 48.49
N ASP A 8 -13.19 -21.10 48.91
CA ASP A 8 -12.95 -19.88 48.13
C ASP A 8 -12.12 -20.17 46.85
N VAL A 9 -11.16 -21.08 46.92
CA VAL A 9 -10.34 -21.49 45.75
C VAL A 9 -11.18 -22.28 44.75
N ASP A 10 -12.04 -23.24 45.23
CA ASP A 10 -12.94 -24.00 44.38
C ASP A 10 -13.97 -23.10 43.67
N MET A 11 -14.56 -22.16 44.40
CA MET A 11 -15.51 -21.18 43.84
C MET A 11 -14.87 -20.28 42.78
N HIS A 12 -13.59 -19.91 42.93
CA HIS A 12 -12.85 -19.13 41.94
C HIS A 12 -12.52 -19.98 40.70
N GLN A 13 -12.21 -21.24 40.84
CA GLN A 13 -11.96 -22.16 39.74
C GLN A 13 -13.24 -22.45 38.93
N GLU A 14 -14.38 -22.66 39.61
CA GLU A 14 -15.67 -22.82 38.93
C GLU A 14 -16.08 -21.60 38.14
N LYS A 15 -15.94 -20.38 38.70
CA LYS A 15 -16.19 -19.13 38.01
C LYS A 15 -15.25 -18.94 36.79
N LEU A 16 -13.98 -19.27 36.95
CA LEU A 16 -13.02 -19.18 35.83
C LEU A 16 -13.36 -20.15 34.71
N SER A 17 -13.79 -21.38 35.06
CA SER A 17 -14.24 -22.39 34.10
C SER A 17 -15.50 -21.92 33.35
N TYR A 18 -16.48 -21.35 34.07
CA TYR A 18 -17.69 -20.79 33.47
C TYR A 18 -17.37 -19.67 32.46
N TYR A 19 -16.52 -18.69 32.85
CA TYR A 19 -16.16 -17.58 31.96
C TYR A 19 -15.36 -18.04 30.73
N LYS A 20 -14.51 -19.08 30.86
CA LYS A 20 -13.85 -19.69 29.72
C LYS A 20 -14.84 -20.33 28.74
N ALA A 21 -15.79 -21.10 29.27
CA ALA A 21 -16.81 -21.74 28.45
C ALA A 21 -17.75 -20.72 27.77
N LEU A 22 -18.11 -19.65 28.49
CA LEU A 22 -18.88 -18.52 27.92
C LEU A 22 -18.11 -17.81 26.80
N HIS A 23 -16.81 -17.58 26.99
CA HIS A 23 -15.95 -16.97 25.98
C HIS A 23 -15.82 -17.81 24.72
N ASP A 24 -15.63 -19.13 24.88
CA ASP A 24 -15.55 -20.06 23.75
C ASP A 24 -16.87 -20.13 22.97
N ILE A 25 -18.00 -20.11 23.66
CA ILE A 25 -19.33 -20.07 23.03
C ILE A 25 -19.54 -18.71 22.34
N ALA A 26 -19.15 -17.61 22.95
CA ALA A 26 -19.23 -16.29 22.35
C ALA A 26 -18.43 -16.23 21.03
N ASN A 27 -17.21 -16.77 21.00
CA ASN A 27 -16.39 -16.86 19.78
C ASN A 27 -17.06 -17.71 18.69
N GLN A 28 -17.69 -18.85 19.07
CA GLN A 28 -18.40 -19.71 18.12
C GLN A 28 -19.67 -19.03 17.58
N ILE A 29 -20.40 -18.30 18.42
CA ILE A 29 -21.58 -17.52 18.01
C ILE A 29 -21.15 -16.43 16.99
N HIS A 30 -20.02 -15.76 17.23
CA HIS A 30 -19.48 -14.76 16.31
C HIS A 30 -18.93 -15.37 15.01
N ALA A 31 -18.42 -16.60 15.05
CA ALA A 31 -17.90 -17.31 13.89
C ALA A 31 -18.99 -18.02 13.05
N ALA A 32 -20.21 -18.14 13.58
CA ALA A 32 -21.32 -18.81 12.91
C ALA A 32 -21.67 -18.15 11.57
N ARG A 33 -21.88 -18.99 10.55
CA ARG A 33 -22.13 -18.53 9.16
C ARG A 33 -23.52 -17.97 8.96
N ASP A 34 -24.50 -18.51 9.70
CA ASP A 34 -25.88 -18.07 9.67
C ASP A 34 -26.62 -18.34 11.00
N ILE A 35 -27.86 -17.84 11.09
CA ILE A 35 -28.72 -18.02 12.28
C ILE A 35 -29.02 -19.49 12.54
N ASN A 36 -29.16 -20.33 11.51
CA ASN A 36 -29.51 -21.74 11.69
C ASN A 36 -28.36 -22.50 12.38
N GLU A 37 -27.12 -22.16 12.09
CA GLU A 37 -25.96 -22.72 12.78
C GLU A 37 -26.01 -22.44 14.28
N ILE A 38 -26.43 -21.24 14.68
CA ILE A 38 -26.63 -20.88 16.10
C ILE A 38 -27.80 -21.67 16.70
N LEU A 39 -28.93 -21.71 16.02
CA LEU A 39 -30.16 -22.32 16.53
C LEU A 39 -30.08 -23.86 16.66
N ILE A 40 -29.30 -24.53 15.80
CA ILE A 40 -29.22 -25.98 15.72
C ILE A 40 -27.92 -26.47 16.36
N ASN A 41 -26.74 -26.00 15.91
CA ASN A 41 -25.46 -26.62 16.23
C ASN A 41 -24.86 -26.16 17.55
N LEU A 42 -25.14 -24.92 17.99
CA LEU A 42 -24.58 -24.37 19.23
C LEU A 42 -25.46 -24.58 20.45
N LYS A 43 -26.70 -24.98 20.24
CA LYS A 43 -27.68 -25.20 21.30
C LYS A 43 -27.18 -26.14 22.41
N ASP A 44 -26.64 -27.29 22.06
CA ASP A 44 -26.19 -28.32 23.04
C ASP A 44 -24.92 -27.82 23.78
N LYS A 45 -24.07 -27.08 23.13
CA LYS A 45 -22.89 -26.46 23.77
C LYS A 45 -23.29 -25.34 24.74
N MET A 46 -24.29 -24.54 24.39
CA MET A 46 -24.83 -23.51 25.28
C MET A 46 -25.56 -24.14 26.47
N LEU A 47 -26.26 -25.27 26.27
CA LEU A 47 -26.91 -26.01 27.36
C LEU A 47 -25.91 -26.47 28.42
N GLY A 48 -24.66 -26.75 28.03
CA GLY A 48 -23.58 -27.10 28.97
C GLY A 48 -23.22 -26.01 29.98
N LEU A 49 -23.64 -24.75 29.76
CA LEU A 49 -23.47 -23.65 30.72
C LEU A 49 -24.55 -23.61 31.79
N PHE A 50 -25.65 -24.35 31.59
CA PHE A 50 -26.82 -24.29 32.45
C PHE A 50 -27.10 -25.68 33.06
N ASP A 51 -27.60 -25.67 34.29
CA ASP A 51 -28.14 -26.87 34.97
C ASP A 51 -29.60 -27.07 34.55
N ALA A 52 -29.84 -27.27 33.24
CA ALA A 52 -31.15 -27.40 32.64
C ALA A 52 -31.21 -28.63 31.70
N ASP A 53 -32.45 -29.18 31.50
CA ASP A 53 -32.64 -30.29 30.58
C ASP A 53 -32.65 -29.87 29.13
N ARG A 54 -33.28 -28.71 28.84
CA ARG A 54 -33.44 -28.24 27.48
C ARG A 54 -33.21 -26.72 27.38
N ILE A 55 -32.71 -26.32 26.22
CA ILE A 55 -32.59 -24.90 25.80
C ILE A 55 -33.29 -24.70 24.47
N THR A 56 -34.04 -23.63 24.34
CA THR A 56 -34.64 -23.19 23.07
C THR A 56 -34.30 -21.72 22.85
N ILE A 57 -33.83 -21.40 21.65
CA ILE A 57 -33.49 -20.05 21.27
C ILE A 57 -34.44 -19.62 20.16
N TYR A 58 -35.22 -18.59 20.43
CA TYR A 58 -36.16 -18.00 19.47
C TYR A 58 -35.60 -16.72 18.86
N VAL A 59 -35.92 -16.49 17.58
CA VAL A 59 -35.58 -15.26 16.84
C VAL A 59 -36.89 -14.55 16.44
N VAL A 60 -36.92 -13.24 16.53
CA VAL A 60 -38.10 -12.42 16.17
C VAL A 60 -38.24 -12.31 14.65
N ASP A 61 -39.38 -12.75 14.11
CA ASP A 61 -39.86 -12.47 12.76
C ASP A 61 -40.81 -11.24 12.82
N GLY A 62 -40.23 -10.05 12.65
CA GLY A 62 -40.98 -8.80 12.74
C GLY A 62 -42.05 -8.59 11.64
N LYS A 63 -41.98 -9.34 10.52
CA LYS A 63 -42.99 -9.28 9.46
C LYS A 63 -44.26 -10.05 9.84
N ARG A 64 -44.10 -11.19 10.50
CA ARG A 64 -45.23 -12.05 10.92
C ARG A 64 -45.69 -11.77 12.33
N LYS A 65 -44.98 -10.97 13.11
CA LYS A 65 -45.18 -10.74 14.54
C LYS A 65 -45.13 -12.05 15.35
N GLU A 66 -44.16 -12.90 15.03
CA GLU A 66 -43.91 -14.19 15.65
C GLU A 66 -42.44 -14.30 16.09
N ILE A 67 -42.19 -15.20 17.05
CA ILE A 67 -40.85 -15.73 17.30
C ILE A 67 -40.78 -17.15 16.74
N TYR A 68 -39.61 -17.51 16.20
CA TYR A 68 -39.40 -18.86 15.67
C TYR A 68 -38.06 -19.45 16.14
N SER A 69 -38.03 -20.79 16.27
CA SER A 69 -36.83 -21.56 16.53
C SER A 69 -36.76 -22.77 15.59
N ARG A 70 -35.57 -23.32 15.41
CA ARG A 70 -35.33 -24.50 14.59
C ARG A 70 -34.61 -25.58 15.40
N PHE A 71 -34.96 -26.84 15.17
CA PHE A 71 -34.34 -28.00 15.79
C PHE A 71 -34.28 -29.16 14.80
N MET A 72 -33.41 -30.13 15.06
CA MET A 72 -33.35 -31.35 14.25
C MET A 72 -34.35 -32.38 14.78
N ALA A 73 -35.25 -32.87 13.93
CA ALA A 73 -36.12 -34.02 14.19
C ALA A 73 -35.68 -35.15 13.24
N GLY A 74 -34.77 -36.01 13.72
CA GLY A 74 -34.03 -36.92 12.85
C GLY A 74 -33.08 -36.18 11.92
N ASP A 75 -33.13 -36.47 10.63
CA ASP A 75 -32.26 -35.84 9.62
C ASP A 75 -32.82 -34.52 8.99
N ALA A 76 -34.04 -34.11 9.40
CA ALA A 76 -34.72 -32.93 8.86
C ALA A 76 -34.84 -31.79 9.91
N PRO A 77 -34.58 -30.54 9.55
CA PRO A 77 -34.85 -29.40 10.43
C PRO A 77 -36.35 -29.10 10.51
N GLU A 78 -36.92 -29.11 11.70
CA GLU A 78 -38.27 -28.64 11.99
C GLU A 78 -38.25 -27.21 12.57
N GLU A 79 -39.33 -26.46 12.38
CA GLU A 79 -39.47 -25.08 12.83
C GLU A 79 -40.65 -24.94 13.79
N ILE A 80 -40.43 -24.34 14.96
CA ILE A 80 -41.44 -23.94 15.91
C ILE A 80 -41.71 -22.46 15.75
N ARG A 81 -42.98 -22.08 15.62
CA ARG A 81 -43.43 -20.68 15.60
C ARG A 81 -44.41 -20.37 16.71
N VAL A 82 -44.18 -19.24 17.37
CA VAL A 82 -45.00 -18.77 18.49
C VAL A 82 -45.37 -17.31 18.28
N PRO A 83 -46.65 -16.92 18.32
CA PRO A 83 -47.06 -15.50 18.21
C PRO A 83 -46.49 -14.65 19.34
N ILE A 84 -46.12 -13.41 19.04
CA ILE A 84 -45.70 -12.42 20.05
C ILE A 84 -47.00 -11.84 20.65
N ASN A 85 -47.46 -12.44 21.76
CA ASN A 85 -48.64 -12.04 22.50
C ASN A 85 -48.52 -12.52 23.95
N ASN A 86 -49.57 -12.32 24.75
CA ASN A 86 -49.58 -12.71 26.17
C ASN A 86 -50.05 -14.15 26.43
N GLN A 87 -50.32 -14.95 25.40
CA GLN A 87 -50.89 -16.29 25.56
C GLN A 87 -49.87 -17.39 25.82
N SER A 88 -48.66 -17.24 25.29
CA SER A 88 -47.57 -18.24 25.50
C SER A 88 -46.43 -17.65 26.30
N ILE A 89 -45.70 -18.46 27.06
CA ILE A 89 -44.62 -18.00 27.95
C ILE A 89 -43.49 -17.30 27.15
N ALA A 90 -43.05 -17.89 26.06
CA ALA A 90 -41.99 -17.29 25.21
C ALA A 90 -42.54 -16.08 24.43
N GLY A 91 -43.79 -16.13 23.96
CA GLY A 91 -44.46 -15.00 23.31
C GLY A 91 -44.65 -13.83 24.25
N TYR A 92 -45.03 -14.06 25.49
CA TYR A 92 -45.17 -13.06 26.54
C TYR A 92 -43.80 -12.37 26.83
N THR A 93 -42.75 -13.18 27.03
CA THR A 93 -41.41 -12.63 27.23
C THR A 93 -40.95 -11.75 26.05
N ALA A 94 -41.29 -12.12 24.81
CA ALA A 94 -40.98 -11.31 23.63
C ALA A 94 -41.83 -10.00 23.59
N ASN A 95 -43.08 -10.03 24.05
CA ASN A 95 -44.02 -8.91 24.05
C ASN A 95 -43.70 -7.92 25.17
N ASP A 96 -43.51 -8.44 26.40
CA ASP A 96 -43.38 -7.62 27.63
C ASP A 96 -41.93 -7.23 27.91
N ALA A 97 -40.99 -7.88 27.23
CA ALA A 97 -39.54 -7.62 27.34
C ALA A 97 -38.95 -7.86 28.76
N GLN A 98 -39.59 -8.74 29.56
CA GLN A 98 -39.17 -9.07 30.93
C GLN A 98 -38.76 -10.54 31.06
N ILE A 99 -37.89 -10.81 32.04
CA ILE A 99 -37.51 -12.20 32.40
C ILE A 99 -38.71 -12.85 33.07
N THR A 100 -39.08 -14.05 32.63
CA THR A 100 -40.13 -14.83 33.22
C THR A 100 -39.57 -16.13 33.80
N ASN A 101 -39.78 -16.40 35.09
CA ASN A 101 -39.29 -17.58 35.81
C ASN A 101 -40.47 -18.29 36.47
N ILE A 102 -40.81 -19.48 36.00
CA ILE A 102 -41.95 -20.28 36.35
C ILE A 102 -41.47 -21.55 37.03
N ILE A 103 -42.06 -21.88 38.20
CA ILE A 103 -41.77 -23.07 38.98
C ILE A 103 -42.52 -24.28 38.46
N ASN A 104 -43.79 -24.08 38.08
CA ASN A 104 -44.62 -25.13 37.53
C ASN A 104 -45.51 -24.61 36.38
N ALA A 105 -45.14 -24.93 35.17
CA ALA A 105 -45.84 -24.52 33.96
C ALA A 105 -47.28 -25.09 33.84
N TYR A 106 -47.60 -26.14 34.61
CA TYR A 106 -48.94 -26.72 34.69
C TYR A 106 -49.85 -26.06 35.74
N ALA A 107 -49.32 -25.11 36.54
CA ALA A 107 -50.06 -24.42 37.57
C ALA A 107 -50.66 -23.14 37.00
N ASP A 108 -51.91 -23.23 36.55
CA ASP A 108 -52.64 -22.06 35.95
C ASP A 108 -52.68 -20.85 36.90
N HIS A 109 -52.68 -21.08 38.22
CA HIS A 109 -52.63 -19.99 39.21
C HIS A 109 -51.29 -19.20 39.14
N GLU A 110 -50.16 -19.90 39.00
CA GLU A 110 -48.85 -19.26 38.87
C GLU A 110 -48.73 -18.45 37.60
N LEU A 111 -49.21 -18.99 36.48
CA LEU A 111 -49.24 -18.30 35.20
C LEU A 111 -50.13 -17.05 35.26
N SER A 112 -51.32 -17.13 35.87
CA SER A 112 -52.27 -16.04 35.99
C SER A 112 -51.77 -14.90 36.89
N MET A 113 -50.88 -15.18 37.84
CA MET A 113 -50.20 -14.14 38.67
C MET A 113 -49.22 -13.33 37.86
N ILE A 114 -48.60 -13.91 36.83
CA ILE A 114 -47.69 -13.20 35.89
C ILE A 114 -48.51 -12.38 34.89
N ASN A 115 -49.44 -13.07 34.21
CA ASN A 115 -50.39 -12.41 33.30
C ASN A 115 -51.67 -13.24 33.15
N ARG A 116 -52.87 -12.63 33.21
CA ARG A 116 -54.15 -13.32 33.17
C ARG A 116 -54.44 -14.12 31.89
N GLU A 117 -53.77 -13.75 30.78
CA GLU A 117 -53.92 -14.40 29.48
C GLU A 117 -52.87 -15.50 29.25
N LEU A 118 -51.91 -15.66 30.16
CA LEU A 118 -50.79 -16.56 30.01
C LEU A 118 -51.23 -18.01 30.20
N THR A 119 -50.98 -18.83 29.22
CA THR A 119 -51.26 -20.30 29.24
C THR A 119 -50.04 -21.11 28.84
N PHE A 120 -50.06 -22.39 29.23
CA PHE A 120 -49.01 -23.32 28.80
C PHE A 120 -49.63 -24.35 27.83
N ASP A 121 -49.09 -24.44 26.62
CA ASP A 121 -49.49 -25.42 25.60
C ASP A 121 -48.88 -26.79 25.89
N LYS A 122 -49.70 -27.73 26.37
CA LYS A 122 -49.31 -29.09 26.76
C LYS A 122 -49.14 -30.01 25.55
N SER A 123 -49.58 -29.61 24.37
CA SER A 123 -49.55 -30.46 23.16
C SER A 123 -48.14 -30.91 22.76
N TRP A 124 -47.13 -30.07 23.03
CA TRP A 124 -45.74 -30.43 22.79
C TRP A 124 -45.22 -31.49 23.75
N ASP A 125 -45.56 -31.40 25.03
CA ASP A 125 -45.18 -32.42 26.02
C ASP A 125 -45.83 -33.76 25.69
N GLU A 126 -47.09 -33.78 25.30
CA GLU A 126 -47.83 -34.97 24.85
C GLU A 126 -47.21 -35.57 23.59
N LYS A 127 -46.85 -34.76 22.61
CA LYS A 127 -46.23 -35.22 21.35
C LYS A 127 -44.87 -35.89 21.55
N PHE A 128 -44.07 -35.43 22.53
CA PHE A 128 -42.71 -35.91 22.75
C PHE A 128 -42.49 -36.72 24.02
N GLY A 129 -43.57 -37.04 24.77
CA GLY A 129 -43.49 -37.81 26.02
C GLY A 129 -42.64 -37.14 27.09
N TYR A 130 -42.68 -35.81 27.17
CA TYR A 130 -41.87 -34.99 28.07
C TYR A 130 -42.79 -34.26 29.05
N VAL A 131 -42.27 -33.87 30.22
CA VAL A 131 -43.03 -33.06 31.19
C VAL A 131 -42.25 -31.78 31.48
N THR A 132 -42.78 -30.66 30.99
CA THR A 132 -42.22 -29.33 31.22
C THR A 132 -42.75 -28.77 32.52
N ARG A 133 -41.93 -28.71 33.57
CA ARG A 133 -42.33 -28.13 34.87
C ARG A 133 -41.80 -26.69 34.98
N GLN A 134 -40.51 -26.53 35.05
CA GLN A 134 -39.87 -25.24 35.28
C GLN A 134 -39.48 -24.61 33.96
N ILE A 135 -39.73 -23.29 33.82
CA ILE A 135 -39.38 -22.54 32.64
C ILE A 135 -38.77 -21.21 33.07
N LEU A 136 -37.57 -20.92 32.54
CA LEU A 136 -36.96 -19.61 32.59
C LEU A 136 -36.87 -19.07 31.18
N THR A 137 -37.46 -17.90 30.93
CA THR A 137 -37.33 -17.18 29.66
C THR A 137 -36.67 -15.81 29.85
N VAL A 138 -35.71 -15.52 29.00
CA VAL A 138 -34.93 -14.27 29.04
C VAL A 138 -35.01 -13.62 27.67
N PRO A 139 -35.40 -12.33 27.57
CA PRO A 139 -35.43 -11.61 26.30
C PRO A 139 -34.01 -11.35 25.80
N ILE A 140 -33.79 -11.58 24.49
CA ILE A 140 -32.56 -11.29 23.79
C ILE A 140 -32.66 -9.88 23.20
N PHE A 141 -31.88 -8.96 23.74
CA PHE A 141 -31.89 -7.56 23.34
C PHE A 141 -30.77 -7.20 22.34
N TYR A 142 -31.08 -6.32 21.41
CA TYR A 142 -30.09 -5.49 20.74
C TYR A 142 -30.47 -4.01 20.97
N LYS A 143 -29.65 -3.29 21.73
CA LYS A 143 -29.98 -1.96 22.27
C LYS A 143 -31.27 -2.04 23.09
N LYS A 144 -32.34 -1.36 22.63
CA LYS A 144 -33.67 -1.32 23.30
C LYS A 144 -34.72 -2.23 22.68
N TYR A 145 -34.36 -3.03 21.65
CA TYR A 145 -35.32 -3.86 20.94
C TYR A 145 -35.12 -5.33 21.27
N VAL A 146 -36.20 -6.04 21.56
CA VAL A 146 -36.21 -7.49 21.68
C VAL A 146 -36.07 -8.09 20.27
N ILE A 147 -35.06 -8.92 20.06
CA ILE A 147 -34.79 -9.58 18.77
C ILE A 147 -34.84 -11.09 18.86
N GLY A 148 -35.06 -11.63 20.06
CA GLY A 148 -35.24 -13.04 20.33
C GLY A 148 -35.62 -13.32 21.77
N VAL A 149 -35.77 -14.60 22.11
CA VAL A 149 -36.00 -15.11 23.46
C VAL A 149 -35.16 -16.36 23.69
N LEU A 150 -34.45 -16.42 24.79
CA LEU A 150 -33.76 -17.58 25.30
C LEU A 150 -34.65 -18.27 26.31
N GLN A 151 -34.92 -19.57 26.15
CA GLN A 151 -35.77 -20.36 27.04
C GLN A 151 -35.01 -21.57 27.57
N LEU A 152 -34.96 -21.74 28.88
CA LEU A 152 -34.47 -22.92 29.59
C LEU A 152 -35.63 -23.69 30.19
N ILE A 153 -35.59 -25.02 30.13
CA ILE A 153 -36.65 -25.88 30.59
C ILE A 153 -36.07 -26.92 31.55
N ASN A 154 -36.77 -27.12 32.67
CA ASN A 154 -36.49 -28.08 33.74
C ASN A 154 -35.05 -28.00 34.26
N LYS A 155 -34.89 -27.45 35.45
CA LYS A 155 -33.61 -27.46 36.17
C LYS A 155 -33.30 -28.89 36.66
N LYS A 156 -32.09 -29.38 36.41
CA LYS A 156 -31.69 -30.74 36.78
C LYS A 156 -31.53 -30.91 38.29
N ASN A 157 -30.91 -29.92 38.94
CA ASN A 157 -30.62 -29.93 40.37
C ASN A 157 -31.33 -28.74 41.03
N GLY A 158 -32.55 -28.93 41.52
CA GLY A 158 -33.32 -27.94 42.24
C GLY A 158 -34.77 -27.78 41.76
N ASP A 159 -35.56 -27.07 42.55
CA ASP A 159 -37.01 -26.91 42.32
C ASP A 159 -37.36 -25.68 41.50
N ARG A 160 -36.39 -24.80 41.20
CA ARG A 160 -36.57 -23.58 40.38
C ARG A 160 -35.23 -23.05 39.87
N PHE A 161 -35.29 -22.26 38.83
CA PHE A 161 -34.13 -21.46 38.37
C PHE A 161 -33.84 -20.35 39.38
N THR A 162 -32.59 -20.22 39.78
CA THR A 162 -32.11 -19.22 40.75
C THR A 162 -31.86 -17.87 40.11
N VAL A 163 -31.55 -16.85 40.90
CA VAL A 163 -31.12 -15.55 40.40
C VAL A 163 -29.78 -15.64 39.65
N GLU A 164 -28.92 -16.60 40.03
CA GLU A 164 -27.66 -16.86 39.36
C GLU A 164 -27.87 -17.45 37.97
N ASP A 165 -28.84 -18.36 37.81
CA ASP A 165 -29.27 -18.90 36.51
C ASP A 165 -29.83 -17.81 35.62
N GLN A 166 -30.63 -16.87 36.17
CA GLN A 166 -31.17 -15.73 35.41
C GLN A 166 -30.03 -14.79 34.92
N ASN A 167 -29.03 -14.54 35.75
CA ASN A 167 -27.88 -13.71 35.37
C ASN A 167 -27.05 -14.36 34.25
N SER A 168 -26.76 -15.67 34.42
CA SER A 168 -26.05 -16.45 33.41
C SER A 168 -26.77 -16.50 32.05
N ALA A 169 -28.11 -16.73 32.12
CA ALA A 169 -28.95 -16.70 30.91
C ALA A 169 -28.99 -15.30 30.25
N THR A 170 -28.96 -14.26 31.05
CA THR A 170 -28.89 -12.86 30.55
C THR A 170 -27.56 -12.55 29.87
N GLU A 171 -26.43 -13.03 30.40
CA GLU A 171 -25.12 -12.88 29.75
C GLU A 171 -25.10 -13.56 28.38
N VAL A 172 -25.61 -14.80 28.27
CA VAL A 172 -25.72 -15.51 26.99
C VAL A 172 -26.67 -14.79 26.04
N ALA A 173 -27.81 -14.30 26.55
CA ALA A 173 -28.79 -13.54 25.75
C ALA A 173 -28.19 -12.26 25.16
N ASN A 174 -27.31 -11.56 25.90
CA ASN A 174 -26.61 -10.38 25.41
C ASN A 174 -25.66 -10.70 24.25
N VAL A 175 -24.90 -11.79 24.33
CA VAL A 175 -24.02 -12.26 23.24
C VAL A 175 -24.84 -12.62 21.99
N LEU A 176 -25.94 -13.38 22.17
CA LEU A 176 -26.86 -13.73 21.09
C LEU A 176 -27.48 -12.49 20.43
N GLY A 177 -27.76 -11.46 21.21
CA GLY A 177 -28.30 -10.20 20.70
C GLY A 177 -27.40 -9.52 19.68
N ILE A 178 -26.13 -9.44 19.97
CA ILE A 178 -25.13 -8.88 19.05
C ILE A 178 -25.02 -9.75 17.79
N ALA A 179 -24.95 -11.07 17.96
CA ALA A 179 -24.80 -12.00 16.86
C ALA A 179 -26.01 -12.00 15.90
N PHE A 180 -27.24 -12.04 16.43
CA PHE A 180 -28.46 -11.99 15.62
C PHE A 180 -28.59 -10.68 14.84
N TYR A 181 -28.24 -9.58 15.45
CA TYR A 181 -28.23 -8.30 14.74
C TYR A 181 -27.22 -8.29 13.59
N ASN A 182 -26.00 -8.76 13.83
CA ASN A 182 -24.94 -8.83 12.81
C ASN A 182 -25.33 -9.76 11.66
N GLN A 183 -25.90 -10.94 11.97
CA GLN A 183 -26.40 -11.87 10.96
C GLN A 183 -27.56 -11.30 10.16
N LYS A 184 -28.52 -10.62 10.80
CA LYS A 184 -29.62 -9.96 10.12
C LYS A 184 -29.13 -8.84 9.21
N LYS A 185 -28.13 -8.08 9.64
CA LYS A 185 -27.48 -7.05 8.83
C LYS A 185 -26.74 -7.64 7.62
N LEU A 186 -26.03 -8.77 7.80
CA LEU A 186 -25.38 -9.51 6.72
C LEU A 186 -26.39 -10.10 5.73
N LEU A 187 -27.53 -10.63 6.20
CA LEU A 187 -28.64 -11.11 5.36
C LEU A 187 -29.29 -9.96 4.59
N GLN A 188 -29.51 -8.82 5.22
CA GLN A 188 -30.01 -7.62 4.53
C GLN A 188 -29.01 -7.08 3.51
N GLN A 189 -27.69 -7.29 3.72
CA GLN A 189 -26.66 -7.00 2.73
C GLN A 189 -26.61 -8.05 1.60
N ARG A 190 -27.00 -9.29 1.83
CA ARG A 190 -27.09 -10.36 0.81
C ARG A 190 -28.35 -10.32 -0.05
N VAL A 191 -29.43 -9.75 0.45
CA VAL A 191 -30.66 -9.43 -0.33
C VAL A 191 -30.57 -7.97 -0.82
N LYS A 192 -29.40 -7.51 -1.25
CA LYS A 192 -29.30 -6.31 -2.06
C LYS A 192 -29.74 -6.68 -3.46
N ARG A 193 -30.80 -6.01 -3.95
CA ARG A 193 -31.06 -5.87 -5.39
C ARG A 193 -29.72 -5.59 -6.05
N THR A 194 -29.32 -6.42 -6.99
CA THR A 194 -28.14 -6.15 -7.79
C THR A 194 -28.50 -5.13 -8.86
N LYS A 195 -27.51 -4.38 -9.35
CA LYS A 195 -27.71 -3.44 -10.46
C LYS A 195 -28.34 -4.09 -11.71
N PHE A 196 -28.36 -5.42 -11.76
CA PHE A 196 -28.68 -6.20 -12.95
C PHE A 196 -29.86 -7.15 -12.76
N ASP A 197 -30.61 -7.03 -11.67
CA ASP A 197 -31.81 -7.82 -11.39
C ASP A 197 -32.88 -7.63 -12.47
N TYR A 198 -32.99 -6.42 -13.02
CA TYR A 198 -33.88 -6.14 -14.14
C TYR A 198 -33.55 -7.02 -15.35
N LEU A 199 -32.26 -7.17 -15.70
CA LEU A 199 -31.83 -7.98 -16.84
C LEU A 199 -32.16 -9.48 -16.64
N ILE A 200 -32.05 -9.97 -15.41
CA ILE A 200 -32.39 -11.36 -15.06
C ILE A 200 -33.91 -11.56 -15.05
N ASN A 201 -34.64 -10.67 -14.39
CA ASN A 201 -36.08 -10.79 -14.24
C ASN A 201 -36.83 -10.70 -15.58
N ASN A 202 -36.26 -9.98 -16.54
CA ASN A 202 -36.81 -9.87 -17.91
C ASN A 202 -36.21 -10.89 -18.90
N ASN A 203 -35.45 -11.90 -18.40
CA ASN A 203 -34.82 -12.94 -19.20
C ASN A 203 -33.90 -12.40 -20.31
N ILE A 204 -33.29 -11.22 -20.11
CA ILE A 204 -32.31 -10.63 -21.05
C ILE A 204 -30.98 -11.33 -20.92
N ILE A 205 -30.61 -11.68 -19.66
CA ILE A 205 -29.46 -12.52 -19.33
C ILE A 205 -29.85 -13.57 -18.28
N THR A 206 -29.13 -14.66 -18.24
CA THR A 206 -29.25 -15.69 -17.23
C THR A 206 -28.34 -15.41 -16.01
N GLN A 207 -28.62 -16.02 -14.87
CA GLN A 207 -27.76 -15.96 -13.68
C GLN A 207 -26.31 -16.40 -13.97
N LYS A 208 -26.14 -17.44 -14.78
CA LYS A 208 -24.81 -17.94 -15.19
C LYS A 208 -24.05 -16.92 -16.05
N GLU A 209 -24.74 -16.19 -16.93
CA GLU A 209 -24.12 -15.14 -17.74
C GLU A 209 -23.72 -13.95 -16.88
N LEU A 210 -24.51 -13.58 -15.86
CA LEU A 210 -24.10 -12.55 -14.88
C LEU A 210 -22.82 -12.97 -14.16
N GLU A 211 -22.76 -14.20 -13.65
CA GLU A 211 -21.56 -14.71 -12.93
C GLU A 211 -20.33 -14.72 -13.84
N ARG A 212 -20.50 -15.13 -15.11
CA ARG A 212 -19.44 -15.09 -16.12
C ARG A 212 -19.00 -13.66 -16.42
N ALA A 213 -19.93 -12.72 -16.57
CA ALA A 213 -19.63 -11.31 -16.81
C ALA A 213 -18.86 -10.69 -15.62
N VAL A 214 -19.23 -11.02 -14.37
CA VAL A 214 -18.51 -10.59 -13.17
C VAL A 214 -17.08 -11.12 -13.17
N ALA A 215 -16.87 -12.39 -13.52
CA ALA A 215 -15.54 -12.99 -13.60
C ALA A 215 -14.69 -12.34 -14.71
N MET A 216 -15.26 -12.12 -15.88
CA MET A 216 -14.59 -11.45 -17.00
C MET A 216 -14.23 -10.00 -16.69
N ALA A 217 -15.14 -9.24 -16.08
CA ALA A 217 -14.91 -7.85 -15.68
C ALA A 217 -13.74 -7.73 -14.69
N ARG A 218 -13.62 -8.65 -13.74
CA ARG A 218 -12.49 -8.72 -12.81
C ARG A 218 -11.18 -9.07 -13.50
N ALA A 219 -11.19 -10.05 -14.40
CA ALA A 219 -10.00 -10.48 -15.13
C ALA A 219 -9.46 -9.39 -16.08
N GLN A 220 -10.36 -8.64 -16.71
CA GLN A 220 -10.01 -7.58 -17.69
C GLN A 220 -9.90 -6.19 -17.05
N ASN A 221 -10.14 -6.05 -15.75
CA ASN A 221 -10.19 -4.77 -15.04
C ASN A 221 -11.12 -3.74 -15.72
N THR A 222 -12.29 -4.19 -16.17
CA THR A 222 -13.29 -3.39 -16.88
C THR A 222 -14.61 -3.33 -16.12
N ALA A 223 -15.51 -2.39 -16.51
CA ALA A 223 -16.84 -2.32 -15.94
C ALA A 223 -17.71 -3.48 -16.46
N ILE A 224 -18.56 -4.06 -15.60
CA ILE A 224 -19.45 -5.18 -15.95
C ILE A 224 -20.42 -4.76 -17.05
N GLU A 225 -20.89 -3.51 -17.01
CA GLU A 225 -21.77 -2.92 -18.01
C GLU A 225 -21.15 -3.00 -19.43
N SER A 226 -19.84 -2.78 -19.54
CA SER A 226 -19.13 -2.92 -20.82
C SER A 226 -19.10 -4.36 -21.33
N ILE A 227 -18.99 -5.35 -20.42
CA ILE A 227 -19.04 -6.79 -20.79
C ILE A 227 -20.42 -7.15 -21.33
N PHE A 228 -21.50 -6.68 -20.67
CA PHE A 228 -22.85 -6.90 -21.16
C PHE A 228 -23.05 -6.38 -22.59
N ILE A 229 -22.57 -5.16 -22.85
CA ILE A 229 -22.77 -4.52 -24.17
C ILE A 229 -21.85 -5.13 -25.23
N LYS A 230 -20.56 -5.31 -24.94
CA LYS A 230 -19.56 -5.72 -25.93
C LYS A 230 -19.52 -7.24 -26.17
N ASP A 231 -19.54 -8.02 -25.09
CA ASP A 231 -19.35 -9.48 -25.17
C ASP A 231 -20.69 -10.23 -25.22
N LEU A 232 -21.65 -9.87 -24.36
CA LEU A 232 -22.97 -10.52 -24.32
C LEU A 232 -23.99 -9.87 -25.26
N LYS A 233 -23.63 -8.80 -25.98
CA LYS A 233 -24.47 -8.10 -26.98
C LYS A 233 -25.81 -7.61 -26.43
N VAL A 234 -25.90 -7.34 -25.12
CA VAL A 234 -27.06 -6.74 -24.51
C VAL A 234 -27.20 -5.30 -24.99
N ARG A 235 -28.42 -4.88 -25.36
CA ARG A 235 -28.66 -3.50 -25.80
C ARG A 235 -28.32 -2.51 -24.70
N LYS A 236 -27.68 -1.42 -25.05
CA LYS A 236 -27.22 -0.37 -24.12
C LYS A 236 -28.36 0.20 -23.29
N GLU A 237 -29.54 0.38 -23.93
CA GLU A 237 -30.75 0.89 -23.30
C GLU A 237 -31.26 -0.05 -22.20
N GLU A 238 -31.15 -1.37 -22.37
CA GLU A 238 -31.57 -2.35 -21.36
C GLU A 238 -30.64 -2.33 -20.16
N VAL A 239 -29.31 -2.20 -20.39
CA VAL A 239 -28.33 -2.04 -19.32
C VAL A 239 -28.58 -0.72 -18.57
N GLY A 240 -28.83 0.37 -19.30
CA GLY A 240 -29.18 1.67 -18.76
C GLY A 240 -30.47 1.62 -17.90
N ARG A 241 -31.51 0.93 -18.38
CA ARG A 241 -32.75 0.73 -17.67
C ARG A 241 -32.57 -0.06 -16.37
N SER A 242 -31.74 -1.08 -16.41
CA SER A 242 -31.40 -1.88 -15.24
C SER A 242 -30.79 -1.05 -14.12
N ILE A 243 -29.83 -0.18 -14.44
CA ILE A 243 -29.20 0.72 -13.44
C ILE A 243 -30.16 1.85 -13.00
N SER A 244 -31.01 2.34 -13.90
CA SER A 244 -32.07 3.31 -13.60
C SER A 244 -33.04 2.76 -12.53
N GLU A 245 -33.57 1.55 -12.72
CA GLU A 245 -34.46 0.90 -11.74
C GLU A 245 -33.76 0.61 -10.41
N TYR A 246 -32.48 0.24 -10.46
CA TYR A 246 -31.69 0.00 -9.23
C TYR A 246 -31.48 1.27 -8.40
N TYR A 247 -31.15 2.38 -9.05
CA TYR A 247 -30.87 3.66 -8.39
C TYR A 247 -32.13 4.51 -8.18
N ASN A 248 -33.24 4.13 -8.78
CA ASN A 248 -34.51 4.88 -8.78
C ASN A 248 -34.34 6.33 -9.27
N CYS A 249 -33.62 6.48 -10.40
CA CYS A 249 -33.40 7.76 -11.08
C CYS A 249 -33.28 7.54 -12.59
N ASP A 250 -33.49 8.60 -13.37
CA ASP A 250 -33.53 8.52 -14.83
C ASP A 250 -32.18 8.12 -15.40
N TYR A 251 -32.20 7.21 -16.41
CA TYR A 251 -31.06 6.93 -17.23
C TYR A 251 -30.98 7.91 -18.41
N VAL A 252 -29.84 8.58 -18.55
CA VAL A 252 -29.59 9.52 -19.64
C VAL A 252 -28.46 9.00 -20.52
N PRO A 253 -28.75 8.45 -21.72
CA PRO A 253 -27.74 8.09 -22.69
C PRO A 253 -27.11 9.34 -23.32
N PHE A 254 -25.87 9.20 -23.82
CA PHE A 254 -25.24 10.31 -24.54
C PHE A 254 -26.04 10.70 -25.78
N SER A 255 -26.22 12.00 -25.95
CA SER A 255 -26.78 12.62 -27.15
C SER A 255 -26.09 13.96 -27.44
N SER A 256 -25.65 14.16 -28.67
CA SER A 256 -25.07 15.41 -29.14
C SER A 256 -26.11 16.56 -29.26
N LYS A 257 -27.39 16.27 -29.01
CA LYS A 257 -28.46 17.27 -28.98
C LYS A 257 -28.59 17.99 -27.64
N TYR A 258 -27.92 17.52 -26.61
CA TYR A 258 -27.91 18.18 -25.33
C TYR A 258 -27.19 19.53 -25.42
N PRO A 259 -27.79 20.62 -24.90
CA PRO A 259 -27.14 21.92 -24.88
C PRO A 259 -25.90 21.89 -23.96
N ILE A 260 -24.86 22.59 -24.35
CA ILE A 260 -23.63 22.69 -23.53
C ILE A 260 -23.87 23.67 -22.38
N PRO A 261 -23.85 23.23 -21.09
CA PRO A 261 -24.12 24.09 -19.95
C PRO A 261 -22.88 24.90 -19.55
N GLY A 262 -22.51 25.89 -20.38
CA GLY A 262 -21.26 26.65 -20.26
C GLY A 262 -21.09 27.35 -18.89
N ASP A 263 -22.19 27.84 -18.30
CA ASP A 263 -22.22 28.48 -16.98
C ASP A 263 -21.83 27.51 -15.83
N LEU A 264 -22.22 26.25 -15.96
CA LEU A 264 -21.90 25.22 -14.97
C LEU A 264 -20.51 24.61 -15.20
N LEU A 265 -20.06 24.58 -16.44
CA LEU A 265 -18.76 23.97 -16.83
C LEU A 265 -17.56 24.90 -16.61
N ALA A 266 -17.76 26.22 -16.64
CA ALA A 266 -16.68 27.22 -16.61
C ALA A 266 -15.74 27.10 -15.39
N LYS A 267 -16.23 26.58 -14.26
CA LYS A 267 -15.44 26.41 -13.03
C LYS A 267 -15.04 24.97 -12.76
N LEU A 268 -15.36 24.02 -13.67
CA LEU A 268 -15.15 22.61 -13.48
C LEU A 268 -14.00 22.10 -14.34
N LYS A 269 -13.11 21.31 -13.76
CA LYS A 269 -11.96 20.75 -14.44
C LYS A 269 -12.33 19.41 -15.13
N PRO A 270 -12.17 19.26 -16.47
CA PRO A 270 -12.53 18.03 -17.21
C PRO A 270 -11.87 16.77 -16.65
N VAL A 271 -10.60 16.88 -16.25
CA VAL A 271 -9.85 15.76 -15.67
C VAL A 271 -10.47 15.25 -14.36
N TYR A 272 -10.93 16.19 -13.52
CA TYR A 272 -11.64 15.86 -12.28
C TYR A 272 -12.98 15.16 -12.56
N LEU A 273 -13.75 15.68 -13.50
CA LEU A 273 -15.04 15.12 -13.90
C LEU A 273 -14.89 13.72 -14.50
N LYS A 274 -13.92 13.52 -15.39
CA LYS A 274 -13.59 12.20 -15.97
C LYS A 274 -13.18 11.18 -14.91
N LYS A 275 -12.40 11.61 -13.92
CA LYS A 275 -11.96 10.74 -12.82
C LYS A 275 -13.11 10.35 -11.91
N ASN A 276 -14.01 11.30 -11.60
CA ASN A 276 -15.10 11.09 -10.67
C ASN A 276 -16.40 10.61 -11.36
N LEU A 277 -16.42 10.51 -12.69
CA LEU A 277 -17.51 10.01 -13.52
C LEU A 277 -18.84 10.72 -13.22
N TRP A 278 -18.86 12.04 -13.38
CA TRP A 278 -20.08 12.84 -13.36
C TRP A 278 -19.94 14.09 -14.25
N VAL A 279 -21.07 14.62 -14.70
CA VAL A 279 -21.10 15.82 -15.53
C VAL A 279 -22.42 16.57 -15.33
N PRO A 280 -22.43 17.91 -15.21
CA PRO A 280 -23.67 18.68 -15.19
C PRO A 280 -24.29 18.70 -16.60
N LEU A 281 -25.60 18.43 -16.72
CA LEU A 281 -26.31 18.46 -17.99
C LEU A 281 -27.01 19.81 -18.24
N GLY A 282 -27.31 20.57 -17.20
CA GLY A 282 -27.99 21.85 -17.33
C GLY A 282 -28.82 22.23 -16.09
N ARG A 283 -29.63 23.30 -16.26
CA ARG A 283 -30.63 23.69 -15.26
C ARG A 283 -32.00 23.48 -15.86
N GLU A 284 -32.85 22.71 -15.16
CA GLU A 284 -34.24 22.46 -15.51
C GLU A 284 -35.10 22.81 -14.30
N ASP A 285 -36.14 23.65 -14.46
CA ASP A 285 -37.09 24.07 -13.38
C ASP A 285 -36.44 24.56 -12.08
N GLY A 286 -35.29 25.27 -12.19
CA GLY A 286 -34.55 25.78 -11.03
C GLY A 286 -33.60 24.76 -10.39
N LYS A 287 -33.63 23.49 -10.81
CA LYS A 287 -32.75 22.41 -10.32
C LYS A 287 -31.54 22.21 -11.24
N VAL A 288 -30.41 21.87 -10.66
CA VAL A 288 -29.23 21.47 -11.43
C VAL A 288 -29.29 19.98 -11.69
N LYS A 289 -29.36 19.59 -12.97
CA LYS A 289 -29.37 18.20 -13.40
C LYS A 289 -27.94 17.70 -13.57
N ILE A 290 -27.59 16.63 -12.82
CA ILE A 290 -26.26 16.02 -12.79
C ILE A 290 -26.34 14.57 -13.27
N LEU A 291 -25.57 14.23 -14.29
CA LEU A 291 -25.37 12.84 -14.72
C LEU A 291 -24.20 12.23 -13.96
N ILE A 292 -24.41 11.09 -13.31
CA ILE A 292 -23.43 10.43 -12.45
C ILE A 292 -23.47 8.90 -12.62
N ASP A 293 -22.36 8.22 -12.39
CA ASP A 293 -22.30 6.76 -12.46
C ASP A 293 -22.93 6.04 -11.24
N ASN A 294 -22.90 6.70 -10.09
CA ASN A 294 -23.43 6.14 -8.84
C ASN A 294 -23.95 7.24 -7.90
N PRO A 295 -25.27 7.51 -7.93
CA PRO A 295 -25.90 8.53 -7.12
C PRO A 295 -26.06 8.17 -5.63
N LEU A 296 -25.64 6.97 -5.19
CA LEU A 296 -25.66 6.57 -3.77
C LEU A 296 -24.33 6.85 -3.06
N ARG A 297 -23.30 7.33 -3.78
CA ARG A 297 -22.02 7.68 -3.20
C ARG A 297 -22.03 9.08 -2.62
N LEU A 298 -22.19 9.17 -1.29
CA LEU A 298 -22.29 10.44 -0.56
C LEU A 298 -21.07 11.35 -0.79
N ASP A 299 -19.86 10.78 -0.85
CA ASP A 299 -18.64 11.53 -1.14
C ASP A 299 -18.66 12.24 -2.51
N LYS A 300 -19.27 11.61 -3.53
CA LYS A 300 -19.47 12.25 -4.84
C LYS A 300 -20.55 13.33 -4.80
N ILE A 301 -21.66 13.06 -4.13
CA ILE A 301 -22.76 14.03 -3.98
C ILE A 301 -22.27 15.28 -3.26
N ASP A 302 -21.52 15.12 -2.16
CA ASP A 302 -20.97 16.24 -1.40
C ASP A 302 -19.96 17.05 -2.25
N SER A 303 -19.15 16.36 -3.05
CA SER A 303 -18.24 17.01 -4.00
C SER A 303 -19.00 17.81 -5.08
N VAL A 304 -20.10 17.26 -5.64
CA VAL A 304 -20.94 17.97 -6.60
C VAL A 304 -21.53 19.24 -5.97
N LYS A 305 -22.10 19.12 -4.77
CA LYS A 305 -22.72 20.25 -4.06
C LYS A 305 -21.71 21.34 -3.68
N SER A 306 -20.47 20.95 -3.38
CA SER A 306 -19.39 21.89 -3.08
C SER A 306 -18.93 22.67 -4.32
N LEU A 307 -18.89 21.99 -5.48
CA LEU A 307 -18.38 22.60 -6.73
C LEU A 307 -19.42 23.36 -7.52
N ILE A 308 -20.70 22.99 -7.42
CA ILE A 308 -21.80 23.65 -8.08
C ILE A 308 -22.85 24.04 -7.03
N PRO A 309 -22.79 25.22 -6.42
CA PRO A 309 -23.81 25.65 -5.47
C PRO A 309 -25.18 25.83 -6.15
N ALA A 310 -26.21 25.13 -5.64
CA ALA A 310 -27.59 25.23 -6.09
C ALA A 310 -28.53 24.93 -4.93
N GLU A 311 -29.81 25.40 -5.02
CA GLU A 311 -30.83 25.13 -4.01
C GLU A 311 -31.32 23.68 -4.11
N GLU A 312 -31.51 23.17 -5.34
CA GLU A 312 -31.98 21.82 -5.58
C GLU A 312 -31.15 21.12 -6.68
N TYR A 313 -31.01 19.81 -6.55
CA TYR A 313 -30.28 18.94 -7.50
C TYR A 313 -31.17 17.80 -7.95
N GLU A 314 -31.09 17.48 -9.23
CA GLU A 314 -31.64 16.29 -9.83
C GLU A 314 -30.51 15.39 -10.30
N PHE A 315 -30.43 14.16 -9.79
CA PHE A 315 -29.43 13.21 -10.19
C PHE A 315 -30.00 12.21 -11.20
N ALA A 316 -29.35 12.10 -12.35
CA ALA A 316 -29.61 11.09 -13.36
C ALA A 316 -28.42 10.11 -13.42
N VAL A 317 -28.67 8.87 -13.79
CA VAL A 317 -27.61 7.85 -13.92
C VAL A 317 -27.18 7.69 -15.36
N GLY A 318 -25.87 7.56 -15.57
CA GLY A 318 -25.27 7.28 -16.88
C GLY A 318 -24.27 6.14 -16.84
N LEU A 319 -24.13 5.44 -17.96
CA LEU A 319 -23.00 4.52 -18.14
C LEU A 319 -21.70 5.32 -18.21
N LYS A 320 -20.61 4.71 -17.76
CA LYS A 320 -19.28 5.34 -17.83
C LYS A 320 -18.96 5.89 -19.23
N GLU A 321 -19.34 5.16 -20.26
CA GLU A 321 -19.14 5.56 -21.67
C GLU A 321 -19.95 6.80 -22.02
N ASP A 322 -21.20 6.89 -21.57
CA ASP A 322 -22.06 8.07 -21.79
C ASP A 322 -21.49 9.33 -21.12
N ILE A 323 -21.10 9.20 -19.85
CA ILE A 323 -20.53 10.32 -19.10
C ILE A 323 -19.25 10.85 -19.76
N LEU A 324 -18.38 9.94 -20.21
CA LEU A 324 -17.15 10.32 -20.92
C LEU A 324 -17.44 10.97 -22.26
N GLN A 325 -18.43 10.48 -23.01
CA GLN A 325 -18.86 11.07 -24.29
C GLN A 325 -19.47 12.48 -24.07
N PHE A 326 -20.29 12.69 -23.03
CA PHE A 326 -20.76 14.03 -22.68
C PHE A 326 -19.61 14.97 -22.34
N LEU A 327 -18.64 14.51 -21.54
CA LEU A 327 -17.45 15.31 -21.21
C LEU A 327 -16.61 15.65 -22.43
N ASP A 328 -16.44 14.70 -23.33
CA ASP A 328 -15.72 14.93 -24.59
C ASP A 328 -16.48 15.86 -25.54
N TYR A 329 -17.80 15.79 -25.55
CA TYR A 329 -18.66 16.67 -26.34
C TYR A 329 -18.70 18.09 -25.75
N PHE A 330 -18.87 18.24 -24.42
CA PHE A 330 -19.02 19.52 -23.75
C PHE A 330 -17.71 20.33 -23.71
N TYR A 331 -16.58 19.68 -23.56
CA TYR A 331 -15.28 20.35 -23.55
C TYR A 331 -14.60 20.37 -24.93
N GLY A 332 -15.32 19.93 -25.96
CA GLY A 332 -14.81 19.79 -27.32
C GLY A 332 -13.90 18.59 -27.45
N SER A 333 -14.16 17.75 -28.45
CA SER A 333 -13.23 16.68 -28.84
C SER A 333 -11.93 17.28 -29.40
N SER A 334 -11.24 18.07 -28.61
CA SER A 334 -9.91 18.51 -28.95
C SER A 334 -8.94 17.40 -28.57
N LYS A 335 -8.63 16.56 -29.59
CA LYS A 335 -7.28 16.10 -29.89
C LYS A 335 -6.31 15.93 -28.70
N LEU A 336 -6.69 15.24 -27.64
CA LEU A 336 -5.80 14.87 -26.52
C LEU A 336 -5.17 13.49 -26.72
N GLN A 337 -5.12 13.02 -27.97
CA GLN A 337 -4.40 11.80 -28.37
C GLN A 337 -3.38 12.05 -29.50
N HIS A 338 -2.75 13.22 -29.52
CA HIS A 338 -1.51 13.33 -30.26
C HIS A 338 -0.38 13.50 -29.25
N GLN A 339 0.52 12.51 -29.21
CA GLN A 339 1.89 12.67 -28.74
C GLN A 339 2.59 13.64 -29.70
N GLY A 340 2.27 14.93 -29.60
CA GLY A 340 3.00 15.97 -30.30
C GLY A 340 4.46 15.93 -29.87
N THR A 341 5.37 16.29 -30.77
CA THR A 341 6.76 16.56 -30.40
C THR A 341 6.78 17.73 -29.40
N PHE A 342 7.86 17.92 -28.64
CA PHE A 342 8.02 19.05 -27.76
C PHE A 342 7.86 20.38 -28.53
N ASP A 343 8.36 20.41 -29.78
CA ASP A 343 8.25 21.55 -30.69
C ASP A 343 6.81 21.81 -31.16
N ASP A 344 5.98 20.78 -31.32
CA ASP A 344 4.55 20.93 -31.62
C ASP A 344 3.78 21.56 -30.44
N ILE A 345 4.22 21.31 -29.21
CA ILE A 345 3.65 21.94 -28.03
C ILE A 345 4.11 23.40 -27.95
N LEU A 346 5.39 23.70 -28.22
CA LEU A 346 5.92 25.05 -28.28
C LEU A 346 5.33 25.86 -29.45
N GLY A 347 5.16 25.28 -30.63
CA GLY A 347 4.55 25.96 -31.77
C GLY A 347 3.09 26.41 -31.56
N LYS A 348 2.39 25.86 -30.58
CA LYS A 348 1.11 26.42 -30.12
C LYS A 348 1.27 27.71 -29.30
N PHE A 349 2.47 28.01 -28.82
CA PHE A 349 2.78 29.24 -28.11
C PHE A 349 3.01 30.38 -29.10
N ASP A 350 3.67 30.15 -30.25
CA ASP A 350 3.94 31.17 -31.25
C ASP A 350 2.65 31.69 -31.91
N SER A 351 1.59 30.89 -31.97
CA SER A 351 0.30 31.28 -32.52
C SER A 351 -0.55 32.17 -31.58
N VAL A 352 -0.17 32.30 -30.32
CA VAL A 352 -0.84 33.17 -29.33
C VAL A 352 -0.17 34.57 -29.27
N GLU A 353 1.09 34.69 -29.70
CA GLU A 353 1.83 35.97 -29.65
C GLU A 353 1.42 36.98 -30.75
N GLU A 354 0.75 36.55 -31.83
CA GLU A 354 0.36 37.49 -32.92
C GLU A 354 -0.94 38.25 -32.63
N GLU A 355 -1.75 37.89 -31.61
CA GLU A 355 -3.03 38.56 -31.29
C GLU A 355 -2.98 39.53 -30.08
N GLU A 356 -1.89 39.60 -29.29
CA GLU A 356 -1.86 40.32 -28.00
C GLU A 356 -0.82 41.47 -27.89
N VAL A 357 -0.76 42.37 -28.84
CA VAL A 357 0.11 43.57 -28.73
C VAL A 357 -0.63 44.78 -28.14
N GLU A 358 -1.91 44.78 -27.86
CA GLU A 358 -2.64 45.96 -27.35
C GLU A 358 -3.51 45.77 -26.06
N GLY A 359 -3.32 44.74 -25.27
CA GLY A 359 -4.06 44.59 -24.01
C GLY A 359 -3.25 43.83 -22.98
N GLY A 360 -2.96 44.46 -21.86
CA GLY A 360 -2.09 44.03 -20.76
C GLY A 360 -1.97 42.49 -20.57
N ALA A 361 -0.74 42.04 -20.55
CA ALA A 361 -0.35 40.64 -20.45
C ALA A 361 -1.12 39.92 -19.34
N GLU A 362 -2.12 39.08 -19.67
CA GLU A 362 -2.70 38.11 -18.74
C GLU A 362 -1.60 37.11 -18.37
N MET A 363 -1.21 37.09 -17.10
CA MET A 363 -0.26 36.13 -16.57
C MET A 363 -0.85 34.72 -16.76
N LEU A 364 -0.21 33.92 -17.62
CA LEU A 364 -0.53 32.50 -17.78
C LEU A 364 -0.58 31.81 -16.43
N THR A 365 -1.63 31.05 -16.21
CA THR A 365 -1.87 30.35 -14.95
C THR A 365 -1.30 28.94 -15.02
N GLU A 366 -0.98 28.38 -13.85
CA GLU A 366 -0.51 27.00 -13.68
C GLU A 366 -1.49 25.93 -14.16
N ASP A 367 -2.75 26.31 -14.36
CA ASP A 367 -3.84 25.45 -14.85
C ASP A 367 -4.00 25.49 -16.38
N ASP A 368 -3.20 26.27 -17.09
CA ASP A 368 -3.20 26.31 -18.55
C ASP A 368 -2.95 24.89 -19.11
N SER A 369 -3.79 24.48 -20.05
CA SER A 369 -3.73 23.13 -20.61
C SER A 369 -2.37 22.83 -21.26
N VAL A 370 -1.68 23.85 -21.75
CA VAL A 370 -0.38 23.74 -22.40
C VAL A 370 0.73 23.48 -21.37
N ILE A 371 0.71 24.19 -20.23
CA ILE A 371 1.66 23.96 -19.13
C ILE A 371 1.49 22.55 -18.56
N VAL A 372 0.25 22.08 -18.40
CA VAL A 372 -0.03 20.71 -17.96
C VAL A 372 0.54 19.67 -18.93
N GLN A 373 0.35 19.87 -20.24
CA GLN A 373 0.92 18.99 -21.26
C GLN A 373 2.44 19.01 -21.26
N LEU A 374 3.04 20.20 -21.11
CA LEU A 374 4.48 20.38 -21.07
C LEU A 374 5.14 19.63 -19.92
N VAL A 375 4.63 19.80 -18.68
CA VAL A 375 5.15 19.08 -17.51
C VAL A 375 5.00 17.57 -17.66
N ASN A 376 3.83 17.11 -18.13
CA ASN A 376 3.60 15.70 -18.35
C ASN A 376 4.54 15.12 -19.41
N LYS A 377 4.81 15.86 -20.49
CA LYS A 377 5.75 15.48 -21.54
C LYS A 377 7.17 15.37 -21.02
N ILE A 378 7.65 16.38 -20.26
CA ILE A 378 8.98 16.38 -19.64
C ILE A 378 9.18 15.12 -18.79
N ILE A 379 8.23 14.81 -17.90
CA ILE A 379 8.32 13.64 -17.02
C ILE A 379 8.27 12.33 -17.82
N THR A 380 7.38 12.25 -18.80
CA THR A 380 7.24 11.05 -19.65
C THR A 380 8.48 10.78 -20.47
N ASP A 381 9.08 11.82 -21.06
CA ASP A 381 10.29 11.68 -21.88
C ASP A 381 11.53 11.36 -21.01
N ALA A 382 11.59 11.93 -19.81
CA ALA A 382 12.63 11.60 -18.85
C ALA A 382 12.57 10.12 -18.44
N GLN A 383 11.37 9.59 -18.19
CA GLN A 383 11.17 8.16 -17.89
C GLN A 383 11.56 7.27 -19.07
N LYS A 384 11.17 7.62 -20.29
CA LYS A 384 11.54 6.87 -21.51
C LYS A 384 13.06 6.82 -21.74
N ARG A 385 13.78 7.85 -21.31
CA ARG A 385 15.24 7.95 -21.41
C ARG A 385 15.99 7.39 -20.21
N ASN A 386 15.27 6.78 -19.25
CA ASN A 386 15.84 6.25 -17.98
C ASN A 386 16.64 7.32 -17.20
N CYS A 387 16.13 8.57 -17.16
CA CYS A 387 16.76 9.64 -16.40
C CYS A 387 16.65 9.37 -14.90
N SER A 388 17.69 9.71 -14.15
CA SER A 388 17.65 9.69 -12.68
C SER A 388 17.05 10.98 -12.11
N ASP A 389 17.37 12.12 -12.71
CA ASP A 389 16.93 13.43 -12.25
C ASP A 389 16.56 14.33 -13.45
N ILE A 390 15.55 15.19 -13.26
CA ILE A 390 15.15 16.26 -14.15
C ILE A 390 15.50 17.57 -13.44
N HIS A 391 16.27 18.43 -14.06
CA HIS A 391 16.59 19.76 -13.58
C HIS A 391 15.83 20.78 -14.42
N ILE A 392 15.11 21.68 -13.78
CA ILE A 392 14.41 22.80 -14.38
C ILE A 392 15.02 24.06 -13.78
N GLU A 393 15.72 24.82 -14.60
CA GLU A 393 16.59 25.94 -14.20
C GLU A 393 16.12 27.20 -14.88
N PRO A 394 15.23 28.00 -14.23
CA PRO A 394 14.79 29.28 -14.73
C PRO A 394 15.90 30.33 -14.57
N TYR A 395 16.20 31.09 -15.64
CA TYR A 395 17.14 32.18 -15.60
C TYR A 395 16.44 33.54 -15.45
N PRO A 396 17.08 34.54 -14.80
CA PRO A 396 16.50 35.88 -14.63
C PRO A 396 16.40 36.66 -15.95
N GLY A 397 15.57 37.71 -15.99
CA GLY A 397 15.40 38.54 -17.18
C GLY A 397 14.54 37.91 -18.28
N LYS A 398 14.90 38.07 -19.53
CA LYS A 398 14.22 37.52 -20.71
C LYS A 398 14.74 36.13 -21.12
N GLU A 399 15.63 35.56 -20.33
CA GLU A 399 16.09 34.20 -20.55
C GLU A 399 15.01 33.18 -20.12
N GLY A 400 14.94 32.05 -20.84
CA GLY A 400 13.98 30.99 -20.57
C GLY A 400 14.37 30.12 -19.38
N ALA A 401 13.64 29.03 -19.19
CA ALA A 401 14.02 27.97 -18.26
C ALA A 401 14.70 26.84 -19.03
N GLU A 402 15.93 26.51 -18.66
CA GLU A 402 16.66 25.38 -19.23
C GLU A 402 16.23 24.08 -18.52
N ILE A 403 15.88 23.05 -19.30
CA ILE A 403 15.55 21.72 -18.78
C ILE A 403 16.71 20.78 -19.11
N ARG A 404 17.27 20.15 -18.09
CA ARG A 404 18.33 19.16 -18.22
C ARG A 404 17.93 17.84 -17.62
N PHE A 405 18.28 16.76 -18.31
CA PHE A 405 18.11 15.38 -17.84
C PHE A 405 19.43 14.82 -17.38
N ARG A 406 19.45 14.18 -16.21
CA ARG A 406 20.60 13.42 -15.76
C ARG A 406 20.42 11.97 -16.17
N VAL A 407 21.25 11.50 -17.11
CA VAL A 407 21.31 10.13 -17.60
C VAL A 407 22.67 9.55 -17.28
N ASP A 408 22.73 8.39 -16.67
CA ASP A 408 23.98 7.69 -16.28
C ASP A 408 25.00 8.60 -15.55
N GLY A 409 24.47 9.47 -14.69
CA GLY A 409 25.26 10.39 -13.86
C GLY A 409 25.68 11.71 -14.53
N ALA A 410 25.43 11.88 -15.84
CA ALA A 410 25.74 13.13 -16.56
C ALA A 410 24.48 13.93 -16.88
N CYS A 411 24.56 15.26 -16.75
CA CYS A 411 23.49 16.16 -17.16
C CYS A 411 23.62 16.48 -18.65
N HIS A 412 22.51 16.35 -19.37
CA HIS A 412 22.37 16.71 -20.78
C HIS A 412 21.24 17.70 -20.94
N LYS A 413 21.44 18.73 -21.77
CA LYS A 413 20.36 19.66 -22.11
C LYS A 413 19.27 18.89 -22.85
N TYR A 414 18.03 19.04 -22.37
CA TYR A 414 16.86 18.46 -23.02
C TYR A 414 16.18 19.50 -23.90
N GLN A 415 15.77 20.63 -23.29
CA GLN A 415 15.07 21.70 -24.01
C GLN A 415 15.11 23.03 -23.23
N THR A 416 14.73 24.12 -23.88
CA THR A 416 14.56 25.45 -23.25
C THR A 416 13.09 25.86 -23.37
N VAL A 417 12.51 26.32 -22.27
CA VAL A 417 11.13 26.85 -22.23
C VAL A 417 11.19 28.37 -22.20
N PRO A 418 10.39 29.09 -23.01
CA PRO A 418 10.38 30.54 -23.03
C PRO A 418 10.11 31.18 -21.65
N TYR A 419 10.64 32.38 -21.42
CA TYR A 419 10.69 33.04 -20.11
C TYR A 419 9.30 33.31 -19.50
N HIS A 420 8.25 33.51 -20.29
CA HIS A 420 6.90 33.80 -19.77
C HIS A 420 6.26 32.55 -19.12
N TYR A 421 6.71 31.36 -19.48
CA TYR A 421 6.16 30.10 -18.94
C TYR A 421 6.91 29.53 -17.73
N ARG A 422 8.11 30.08 -17.42
CA ARG A 422 8.98 29.55 -16.38
C ARG A 422 8.33 29.50 -15.01
N ARG A 423 7.57 30.53 -14.62
CA ARG A 423 6.87 30.61 -13.34
C ARG A 423 5.69 29.65 -13.29
N ALA A 424 4.88 29.58 -14.35
CA ALA A 424 3.77 28.67 -14.46
C ALA A 424 4.22 27.21 -14.42
N LEU A 425 5.36 26.90 -15.06
CA LEU A 425 5.99 25.58 -15.03
C LEU A 425 6.37 25.15 -13.60
N VAL A 426 7.06 26.03 -12.85
CA VAL A 426 7.44 25.76 -11.45
C VAL A 426 6.21 25.67 -10.56
N SER A 427 5.23 26.58 -10.69
CA SER A 427 3.98 26.54 -9.92
C SER A 427 3.21 25.25 -10.15
N ARG A 428 3.14 24.78 -11.40
CA ARG A 428 2.50 23.51 -11.73
C ARG A 428 3.15 22.32 -11.04
N ILE A 429 4.47 22.28 -10.99
CA ILE A 429 5.21 21.21 -10.31
C ILE A 429 4.97 21.28 -8.79
N LYS A 430 4.95 22.49 -8.20
CA LYS A 430 4.62 22.67 -6.78
C LYS A 430 3.22 22.15 -6.45
N ILE A 431 2.21 22.43 -7.28
CA ILE A 431 0.85 21.88 -7.11
C ILE A 431 0.86 20.36 -7.16
N MET A 432 1.57 19.78 -8.12
CA MET A 432 1.64 18.32 -8.25
C MET A 432 2.33 17.66 -7.05
N ALA A 433 3.21 18.39 -6.36
CA ALA A 433 3.99 17.95 -5.21
C ALA A 433 3.38 18.35 -3.85
N ASP A 434 2.19 18.96 -3.82
CA ASP A 434 1.53 19.50 -2.63
C ASP A 434 2.40 20.54 -1.87
N LEU A 435 3.14 21.37 -2.61
CA LEU A 435 4.00 22.45 -2.08
C LEU A 435 3.28 23.80 -2.10
N ASP A 436 3.74 24.72 -1.26
CA ASP A 436 3.22 26.10 -1.21
C ASP A 436 3.70 26.91 -2.41
N ILE A 437 2.78 27.35 -3.28
CA ILE A 437 3.04 28.12 -4.49
C ILE A 437 3.45 29.55 -4.15
N SER A 438 2.94 30.09 -3.05
CA SER A 438 3.16 31.49 -2.63
C SER A 438 4.53 31.69 -1.97
N GLU A 439 5.07 30.67 -1.32
CA GLU A 439 6.40 30.73 -0.69
C GLU A 439 7.50 30.40 -1.71
N ARG A 440 8.31 31.39 -2.08
CA ARG A 440 9.40 31.31 -3.08
C ARG A 440 10.78 31.61 -2.51
N ARG A 441 10.86 31.92 -1.22
CA ARG A 441 12.10 32.38 -0.55
C ARG A 441 12.78 31.28 0.24
N LYS A 442 12.10 30.13 0.39
CA LYS A 442 12.60 28.98 1.16
C LYS A 442 12.58 27.72 0.31
N PRO A 443 13.59 26.86 0.46
CA PRO A 443 13.57 25.55 -0.16
C PRO A 443 12.35 24.75 0.34
N GLN A 444 11.75 23.96 -0.56
CA GLN A 444 10.64 23.08 -0.27
C GLN A 444 10.90 21.69 -0.84
N ASP A 445 10.48 20.65 -0.12
CA ASP A 445 10.58 19.24 -0.53
C ASP A 445 9.18 18.61 -0.59
N GLY A 446 8.92 17.83 -1.64
CA GLY A 446 7.64 17.13 -1.82
C GLY A 446 7.77 15.88 -2.66
N LYS A 447 6.62 15.25 -2.94
CA LYS A 447 6.53 14.04 -3.77
C LYS A 447 5.40 14.14 -4.77
N ILE A 448 5.62 13.66 -5.99
CA ILE A 448 4.61 13.55 -7.04
C ILE A 448 4.33 12.06 -7.29
N LYS A 449 3.08 11.63 -7.13
CA LYS A 449 2.59 10.35 -7.65
C LYS A 449 2.05 10.60 -9.05
N PHE A 450 2.89 10.42 -10.07
CA PHE A 450 2.60 10.85 -11.43
C PHE A 450 1.45 10.09 -12.09
N ALA A 451 1.12 8.89 -11.62
CA ALA A 451 -0.08 8.16 -12.04
C ALA A 451 -1.37 8.99 -11.95
N ARG A 452 -1.42 9.97 -11.02
CA ARG A 452 -2.58 10.87 -10.85
C ARG A 452 -2.69 11.94 -11.94
N PHE A 453 -1.60 12.26 -12.65
CA PHE A 453 -1.50 13.39 -13.58
C PHE A 453 -1.24 12.95 -15.03
N GLY A 454 -0.34 11.99 -15.25
CA GLY A 454 0.10 11.58 -16.59
C GLY A 454 -0.11 10.08 -16.91
N GLY A 455 -0.76 9.32 -16.01
CA GLY A 455 -1.11 7.91 -16.26
C GLY A 455 0.03 6.90 -16.14
N LEU A 456 1.29 7.32 -16.00
CA LEU A 456 2.43 6.45 -15.74
C LEU A 456 2.59 6.23 -14.24
N ASP A 457 2.80 4.98 -13.84
CA ASP A 457 3.05 4.63 -12.42
C ASP A 457 4.50 4.93 -12.05
N VAL A 458 4.77 6.21 -11.82
CA VAL A 458 6.08 6.75 -11.44
C VAL A 458 5.90 7.70 -10.27
N GLU A 459 6.73 7.57 -9.26
CA GLU A 459 6.84 8.50 -8.13
C GLU A 459 8.09 9.38 -8.33
N LEU A 460 7.96 10.70 -8.09
CA LEU A 460 9.08 11.62 -8.15
C LEU A 460 9.23 12.35 -6.83
N ARG A 461 10.46 12.48 -6.35
CA ARG A 461 10.81 13.40 -5.27
C ARG A 461 11.13 14.76 -5.89
N VAL A 462 10.55 15.81 -5.35
CA VAL A 462 10.69 17.19 -5.82
C VAL A 462 11.42 18.00 -4.76
N ALA A 463 12.42 18.76 -5.19
CA ALA A 463 13.03 19.80 -4.36
C ALA A 463 12.99 21.12 -5.15
N THR A 464 12.52 22.19 -4.50
CA THR A 464 12.59 23.55 -5.04
C THR A 464 13.59 24.36 -4.25
N VAL A 465 14.43 25.12 -4.92
CA VAL A 465 15.48 25.93 -4.30
C VAL A 465 15.42 27.35 -4.86
N PRO A 466 15.27 28.37 -4.01
CA PRO A 466 15.32 29.75 -4.45
C PRO A 466 16.65 30.12 -5.09
N THR A 467 16.60 30.83 -6.22
CA THR A 467 17.78 31.33 -6.95
C THR A 467 17.72 32.83 -7.16
N VAL A 468 18.77 33.38 -7.79
CA VAL A 468 18.91 34.82 -8.06
C VAL A 468 17.73 35.31 -8.93
N GLY A 469 17.25 36.53 -8.65
CA GLY A 469 16.15 37.16 -9.40
C GLY A 469 14.75 36.73 -8.93
N GLY A 470 14.62 36.01 -7.82
CA GLY A 470 13.33 35.54 -7.27
C GLY A 470 12.74 34.38 -8.05
N GLU A 471 13.58 33.68 -8.77
CA GLU A 471 13.24 32.43 -9.46
C GLU A 471 13.51 31.22 -8.55
N GLU A 472 13.05 30.04 -8.94
CA GLU A 472 13.23 28.80 -8.19
C GLU A 472 13.67 27.68 -9.12
N ASP A 473 14.83 27.08 -8.85
CA ASP A 473 15.23 25.84 -9.48
C ASP A 473 14.40 24.68 -8.95
N VAL A 474 14.07 23.75 -9.83
CA VAL A 474 13.34 22.52 -9.47
C VAL A 474 14.15 21.31 -9.88
N VAL A 475 14.36 20.40 -8.93
CA VAL A 475 14.94 19.08 -9.17
C VAL A 475 13.89 18.01 -8.89
N LEU A 476 13.60 17.21 -9.94
CA LEU A 476 12.71 16.06 -9.79
C LEU A 476 13.54 14.79 -9.92
N ARG A 477 13.69 14.03 -8.83
CA ARG A 477 14.30 12.70 -8.86
C ARG A 477 13.26 11.66 -9.14
N ILE A 478 13.48 10.86 -10.17
CA ILE A 478 12.60 9.75 -10.55
C ILE A 478 12.92 8.57 -9.63
N LEU A 479 11.93 8.15 -8.84
CA LEU A 479 12.02 6.98 -7.99
C LEU A 479 11.62 5.76 -8.82
N SER A 480 12.51 4.79 -8.91
CA SER A 480 12.24 3.56 -9.66
C SER A 480 11.24 2.71 -8.87
N ALA A 481 10.00 2.65 -9.33
CA ALA A 481 9.04 1.64 -8.91
C ALA A 481 9.43 0.30 -9.58
N GLY A 482 10.52 -0.33 -9.14
CA GLY A 482 11.01 -1.57 -9.75
C GLY A 482 11.31 -2.64 -8.70
N GLU A 483 11.22 -3.89 -9.11
CA GLU A 483 11.79 -5.00 -8.34
C GLU A 483 13.29 -4.77 -8.11
N PRO A 484 13.83 -5.15 -6.95
CA PRO A 484 15.25 -5.02 -6.68
C PRO A 484 16.07 -5.81 -7.71
N ILE A 485 17.18 -5.22 -8.15
CA ILE A 485 18.07 -5.86 -9.11
C ILE A 485 18.59 -7.18 -8.49
N PRO A 486 18.54 -8.31 -9.21
CA PRO A 486 19.13 -9.55 -8.72
C PRO A 486 20.61 -9.37 -8.34
N LEU A 487 21.01 -9.94 -7.20
CA LEU A 487 22.36 -9.76 -6.66
C LEU A 487 23.46 -10.11 -7.68
N GLN A 488 23.22 -11.11 -8.54
CA GLN A 488 24.14 -11.53 -9.62
C GLN A 488 24.34 -10.43 -10.68
N ALA A 489 23.32 -9.60 -10.90
CA ALA A 489 23.38 -8.55 -11.93
C ALA A 489 24.13 -7.28 -11.51
N ILE A 490 24.54 -7.16 -10.24
CA ILE A 490 25.27 -5.98 -9.73
C ILE A 490 26.71 -5.91 -10.31
N GLY A 491 27.26 -7.01 -10.80
CA GLY A 491 28.58 -7.05 -11.43
C GLY A 491 29.73 -7.21 -10.44
N MET A 492 29.54 -7.95 -9.36
CA MET A 492 30.55 -8.31 -8.37
C MET A 492 31.60 -9.31 -8.96
N SER A 493 32.79 -9.32 -8.40
CA SER A 493 33.71 -10.45 -8.60
C SER A 493 33.20 -11.71 -7.90
N GLU A 494 33.60 -12.88 -8.35
CA GLU A 494 33.17 -14.16 -7.73
C GLU A 494 33.53 -14.22 -6.24
N ARG A 495 34.73 -13.73 -5.87
CA ARG A 495 35.14 -13.61 -4.47
C ARG A 495 34.18 -12.75 -3.67
N ASN A 496 33.94 -11.53 -4.13
CA ASN A 496 33.08 -10.60 -3.40
C ASN A 496 31.65 -11.12 -3.30
N TYR A 497 31.14 -11.75 -4.35
CA TYR A 497 29.82 -12.38 -4.36
C TYR A 497 29.74 -13.53 -3.33
N GLY A 498 30.74 -14.45 -3.33
CA GLY A 498 30.76 -15.57 -2.39
C GLY A 498 30.88 -15.12 -0.92
N LEU A 499 31.76 -14.12 -0.66
CA LEU A 499 31.90 -13.57 0.70
C LEU A 499 30.64 -12.88 1.18
N LEU A 500 29.97 -12.04 0.35
CA LEU A 500 28.73 -11.39 0.73
C LEU A 500 27.62 -12.41 0.99
N LEU A 501 27.51 -13.45 0.16
CA LEU A 501 26.54 -14.53 0.42
C LEU A 501 26.80 -15.21 1.78
N ASN A 502 28.06 -15.48 2.12
CA ASN A 502 28.40 -16.03 3.43
C ASN A 502 28.01 -15.07 4.57
N MET A 503 28.29 -13.77 4.42
CA MET A 503 27.95 -12.75 5.43
C MET A 503 26.45 -12.66 5.68
N VAL A 504 25.62 -12.63 4.62
CA VAL A 504 24.15 -12.47 4.75
C VAL A 504 23.43 -13.73 5.23
N THR A 505 24.13 -14.87 5.26
CA THR A 505 23.59 -16.10 5.86
C THR A 505 23.87 -16.20 7.35
N LYS A 506 24.75 -15.36 7.89
CA LYS A 506 25.03 -15.33 9.34
C LYS A 506 23.78 -14.90 10.11
N PRO A 507 23.57 -15.44 11.31
CA PRO A 507 22.41 -15.08 12.13
C PRO A 507 22.51 -13.66 12.70
N TYR A 508 23.71 -13.13 12.90
CA TYR A 508 23.97 -11.81 13.46
C TYR A 508 25.29 -11.23 12.94
N GLY A 509 25.48 -9.95 13.17
CA GLY A 509 26.67 -9.22 12.77
C GLY A 509 26.32 -7.99 11.93
N MET A 510 27.33 -7.25 11.48
CA MET A 510 27.16 -5.99 10.74
C MET A 510 27.84 -6.04 9.38
N VAL A 511 27.10 -5.68 8.34
CA VAL A 511 27.59 -5.49 6.97
C VAL A 511 27.34 -4.03 6.57
N LEU A 512 28.42 -3.34 6.15
CA LEU A 512 28.35 -1.93 5.77
C LEU A 512 28.60 -1.75 4.27
N ALA A 513 27.73 -0.97 3.61
CA ALA A 513 27.92 -0.53 2.24
C ALA A 513 28.33 0.94 2.22
N VAL A 514 29.52 1.27 1.70
CA VAL A 514 30.09 2.60 1.81
C VAL A 514 30.44 3.21 0.45
N GLY A 515 30.47 4.55 0.41
CA GLY A 515 30.74 5.30 -0.80
C GLY A 515 30.00 6.63 -0.84
N PRO A 516 30.28 7.51 -1.81
CA PRO A 516 29.58 8.79 -1.97
C PRO A 516 28.11 8.57 -2.37
N THR A 517 27.37 9.69 -2.40
CA THR A 517 26.00 9.70 -2.93
C THR A 517 26.01 9.25 -4.40
N GLY A 518 25.04 8.42 -4.78
CA GLY A 518 24.93 7.89 -6.14
C GLY A 518 25.88 6.75 -6.50
N SER A 519 26.60 6.16 -5.52
CA SER A 519 27.47 5.00 -5.77
C SER A 519 26.71 3.66 -5.84
N GLY A 520 25.40 3.64 -5.65
CA GLY A 520 24.57 2.44 -5.75
C GLY A 520 24.45 1.63 -4.45
N LYS A 521 24.79 2.21 -3.29
CA LYS A 521 24.69 1.53 -1.97
C LYS A 521 23.31 0.99 -1.69
N THR A 522 22.28 1.84 -1.81
CA THR A 522 20.87 1.47 -1.59
C THR A 522 20.46 0.30 -2.48
N THR A 523 20.79 0.36 -3.77
CA THR A 523 20.50 -0.71 -4.73
C THR A 523 21.14 -2.04 -4.31
N THR A 524 22.41 -2.01 -3.89
CA THR A 524 23.13 -3.21 -3.43
C THR A 524 22.54 -3.76 -2.14
N LEU A 525 22.22 -2.91 -1.15
CA LEU A 525 21.59 -3.37 0.08
C LEU A 525 20.20 -3.96 -0.18
N HIS A 526 19.39 -3.32 -1.03
CA HIS A 526 18.09 -3.86 -1.40
C HIS A 526 18.17 -5.18 -2.17
N ALA A 527 19.21 -5.39 -2.98
CA ALA A 527 19.47 -6.68 -3.62
C ALA A 527 19.88 -7.77 -2.61
N LEU A 528 20.70 -7.43 -1.60
CA LEU A 528 21.03 -8.32 -0.50
C LEU A 528 19.80 -8.67 0.34
N LEU A 529 18.99 -7.66 0.70
CA LEU A 529 17.75 -7.88 1.43
C LEU A 529 16.77 -8.76 0.65
N ALA A 530 16.60 -8.53 -0.66
CA ALA A 530 15.76 -9.36 -1.52
C ALA A 530 16.23 -10.83 -1.55
N HIS A 531 17.54 -11.06 -1.54
CA HIS A 531 18.11 -12.41 -1.52
C HIS A 531 17.77 -13.18 -0.23
N ILE A 532 17.72 -12.48 0.91
CA ILE A 532 17.43 -13.09 2.23
C ILE A 532 15.98 -12.93 2.67
N ASN A 533 15.15 -12.25 1.91
CA ASN A 533 13.73 -12.03 2.22
C ASN A 533 12.91 -13.30 2.04
N LYS A 534 12.85 -14.09 3.08
CA LYS A 534 12.09 -15.34 3.17
C LYS A 534 10.97 -15.20 4.21
N PRO A 535 9.90 -15.99 4.12
CA PRO A 535 8.78 -15.92 5.07
C PRO A 535 9.18 -16.09 6.55
N GLU A 536 10.27 -16.84 6.80
CA GLU A 536 10.78 -17.14 8.13
C GLU A 536 11.64 -16.02 8.73
N ARG A 537 11.99 -14.98 7.94
CA ARG A 537 12.83 -13.87 8.37
C ARG A 537 12.02 -12.58 8.48
N LYS A 538 12.10 -11.93 9.62
CA LYS A 538 11.49 -10.63 9.87
C LYS A 538 12.50 -9.51 9.64
N ILE A 539 12.30 -8.75 8.57
CA ILE A 539 13.22 -7.71 8.13
C ILE A 539 12.57 -6.33 8.34
N TRP A 540 13.24 -5.47 9.11
CA TRP A 540 12.87 -4.07 9.29
C TRP A 540 13.89 -3.15 8.64
N THR A 541 13.39 -2.10 7.96
CA THR A 541 14.26 -1.07 7.38
C THR A 541 13.84 0.32 7.85
N ALA A 542 14.82 1.17 8.15
CA ALA A 542 14.64 2.60 8.37
C ALA A 542 15.34 3.37 7.23
N GLU A 543 14.62 4.18 6.50
CA GLU A 543 15.09 4.81 5.26
C GLU A 543 14.70 6.30 5.19
N ASP A 544 15.49 7.13 4.45
CA ASP A 544 15.24 8.57 4.28
C ASP A 544 15.46 9.02 2.83
N PRO A 545 14.42 8.97 1.98
CA PRO A 545 13.16 8.23 2.12
C PRO A 545 13.27 6.76 1.68
N VAL A 546 12.14 6.01 1.74
CA VAL A 546 12.04 4.68 1.08
C VAL A 546 12.08 4.88 -0.43
N GLU A 547 13.11 4.35 -1.09
CA GLU A 547 13.31 4.45 -2.55
C GLU A 547 12.77 3.23 -3.30
N ILE A 548 12.95 2.02 -2.75
CA ILE A 548 12.57 0.74 -3.37
C ILE A 548 11.62 0.00 -2.42
N THR A 549 10.38 -0.17 -2.81
CA THR A 549 9.41 -0.93 -2.00
C THR A 549 9.49 -2.41 -2.30
N GLN A 550 9.65 -3.25 -1.27
CA GLN A 550 9.72 -4.70 -1.40
C GLN A 550 8.67 -5.40 -0.54
N ARG A 551 7.89 -6.28 -1.15
CA ARG A 551 6.97 -7.14 -0.40
C ARG A 551 7.76 -8.05 0.55
N GLY A 552 7.32 -8.16 1.80
CA GLY A 552 7.98 -8.96 2.85
C GLY A 552 8.82 -8.11 3.80
N LEU A 553 9.36 -6.97 3.38
CA LEU A 553 10.06 -6.03 4.25
C LEU A 553 9.07 -5.16 5.05
N ARG A 554 9.45 -4.77 6.26
CA ARG A 554 8.80 -3.74 7.06
C ARG A 554 9.59 -2.46 6.94
N GLN A 555 9.26 -1.67 5.92
CA GLN A 555 9.99 -0.46 5.55
C GLN A 555 9.39 0.76 6.22
N VAL A 556 10.22 1.51 6.93
CA VAL A 556 9.82 2.68 7.70
C VAL A 556 10.59 3.90 7.18
N GLN A 557 9.87 4.94 6.81
CA GLN A 557 10.48 6.23 6.49
C GLN A 557 10.70 7.03 7.76
N VAL A 558 11.93 7.49 7.99
CA VAL A 558 12.22 8.41 9.10
C VAL A 558 11.64 9.80 8.82
N LEU A 559 11.23 10.48 9.88
CA LEU A 559 10.61 11.81 9.84
C LEU A 559 11.25 12.73 10.88
N PRO A 560 12.43 13.29 10.59
CA PRO A 560 13.19 14.10 11.56
C PRO A 560 12.41 15.28 12.14
N LYS A 561 11.49 15.86 11.36
CA LYS A 561 10.63 16.98 11.77
C LYS A 561 9.79 16.69 13.01
N ILE A 562 9.46 15.43 13.28
CA ILE A 562 8.69 14.98 14.46
C ILE A 562 9.57 14.20 15.46
N GLY A 563 10.90 14.25 15.32
CA GLY A 563 11.83 13.54 16.18
C GLY A 563 11.99 12.04 15.87
N PHE A 564 11.33 11.54 14.83
CA PHE A 564 11.46 10.14 14.41
C PHE A 564 12.66 9.99 13.47
N ASN A 565 13.84 9.88 14.02
CA ASN A 565 15.14 9.70 13.35
C ASN A 565 15.55 8.22 13.29
N PHE A 566 16.72 7.92 12.70
CA PHE A 566 17.25 6.55 12.58
C PHE A 566 17.43 5.86 13.95
N ALA A 567 17.98 6.56 14.96
CA ALA A 567 18.16 6.00 16.29
C ALA A 567 16.82 5.64 16.96
N ALA A 568 15.81 6.51 16.84
CA ALA A 568 14.46 6.26 17.35
C ALA A 568 13.80 5.05 16.64
N ALA A 569 13.97 4.93 15.32
CA ALA A 569 13.47 3.80 14.56
C ALA A 569 14.11 2.49 15.02
N MET A 570 15.45 2.46 15.16
CA MET A 570 16.20 1.28 15.62
C MET A 570 15.77 0.83 17.01
N ARG A 571 15.65 1.75 17.98
CA ARG A 571 15.13 1.41 19.33
C ARG A 571 13.73 0.79 19.29
N SER A 572 12.93 1.16 18.31
CA SER A 572 11.60 0.56 18.10
C SER A 572 11.69 -0.82 17.48
N PHE A 573 12.61 -1.01 16.54
CA PHE A 573 12.82 -2.32 15.87
C PHE A 573 13.30 -3.39 16.85
N LEU A 574 14.24 -3.06 17.75
CA LEU A 574 14.73 -3.99 18.77
C LEU A 574 13.63 -4.55 19.70
N ARG A 575 12.46 -3.90 19.75
CA ARG A 575 11.26 -4.39 20.46
C ARG A 575 10.22 -5.03 19.54
N ALA A 576 10.52 -5.15 18.25
CA ALA A 576 9.60 -5.65 17.23
C ALA A 576 10.01 -7.01 16.67
N ASP A 577 10.85 -7.74 17.41
CA ASP A 577 11.32 -9.10 17.09
C ASP A 577 11.90 -9.21 15.68
N PRO A 578 12.96 -8.45 15.32
CA PRO A 578 13.60 -8.50 14.03
C PRO A 578 14.65 -9.60 13.97
N ASP A 579 14.80 -10.26 12.82
CA ASP A 579 15.99 -11.06 12.51
C ASP A 579 17.03 -10.19 11.80
N VAL A 580 16.56 -9.26 10.97
CA VAL A 580 17.40 -8.40 10.14
C VAL A 580 16.94 -6.94 10.28
N ILE A 581 17.91 -6.06 10.46
CA ILE A 581 17.68 -4.60 10.53
C ILE A 581 18.52 -3.92 9.44
N MET A 582 17.91 -3.07 8.62
CA MET A 582 18.61 -2.18 7.71
C MET A 582 18.40 -0.73 8.13
N VAL A 583 19.50 0.00 8.29
CA VAL A 583 19.50 1.44 8.58
C VAL A 583 20.07 2.16 7.37
N GLY A 584 19.29 3.07 6.80
CA GLY A 584 19.66 3.78 5.58
C GLY A 584 21.05 4.38 5.64
N GLU A 585 21.42 4.97 6.78
CA GLU A 585 22.78 5.47 7.03
C GLU A 585 23.08 5.65 8.51
N MET A 586 24.36 5.57 8.87
CA MET A 586 24.91 5.87 10.20
C MET A 586 25.72 7.16 10.10
N ARG A 587 25.12 8.30 10.51
CA ARG A 587 25.77 9.63 10.49
C ARG A 587 26.30 10.08 11.84
N ASP A 588 25.75 9.55 12.91
CA ASP A 588 25.99 9.97 14.27
C ASP A 588 26.35 8.80 15.20
N HIS A 589 26.96 9.15 16.32
CA HIS A 589 27.40 8.20 17.35
C HIS A 589 26.25 7.32 17.84
N GLU A 590 25.06 7.89 18.10
CA GLU A 590 23.94 7.19 18.69
C GLU A 590 23.45 6.07 17.76
N THR A 591 23.21 6.39 16.47
CA THR A 591 22.78 5.42 15.48
C THR A 591 23.78 4.28 15.28
N ALA A 592 25.10 4.63 15.25
CA ALA A 592 26.16 3.63 15.09
C ALA A 592 26.28 2.71 16.31
N ALA A 593 26.19 3.27 17.53
CA ALA A 593 26.25 2.51 18.78
C ALA A 593 25.10 1.50 18.89
N ILE A 594 23.85 1.94 18.61
CA ILE A 594 22.68 1.04 18.60
C ILE A 594 22.83 -0.05 17.55
N GLY A 595 23.41 0.27 16.37
CA GLY A 595 23.63 -0.71 15.31
C GLY A 595 24.64 -1.80 15.70
N ILE A 596 25.72 -1.41 16.36
CA ILE A 596 26.72 -2.35 16.91
C ILE A 596 26.09 -3.21 18.01
N GLU A 597 25.36 -2.60 18.94
CA GLU A 597 24.66 -3.33 20.02
C GLU A 597 23.65 -4.34 19.45
N ALA A 598 22.84 -3.92 18.48
CA ALA A 598 21.91 -4.82 17.79
C ALA A 598 22.63 -6.02 17.17
N SER A 599 23.80 -5.78 16.54
CA SER A 599 24.61 -6.85 15.92
C SER A 599 25.14 -7.83 16.95
N LEU A 600 25.52 -7.37 18.15
CA LEU A 600 26.01 -8.22 19.23
C LEU A 600 24.90 -8.98 19.94
N THR A 601 23.67 -8.44 19.93
CA THR A 601 22.52 -9.04 20.59
C THR A 601 21.72 -9.99 19.70
N GLY A 602 22.27 -10.40 18.56
CA GLY A 602 21.71 -11.49 17.75
C GLY A 602 21.03 -11.07 16.45
N HIS A 603 21.20 -9.83 15.99
CA HIS A 603 20.57 -9.35 14.76
C HIS A 603 21.58 -9.15 13.63
N LEU A 604 21.18 -9.44 12.40
CA LEU A 604 21.97 -9.10 11.22
C LEU A 604 21.65 -7.64 10.82
N VAL A 605 22.67 -6.77 10.90
CA VAL A 605 22.52 -5.34 10.67
C VAL A 605 23.17 -4.91 9.36
N PHE A 606 22.42 -4.20 8.52
CA PHE A 606 22.92 -3.55 7.31
C PHE A 606 22.86 -2.04 7.48
N SER A 607 23.91 -1.34 7.02
CA SER A 607 23.85 0.12 6.97
C SER A 607 24.78 0.71 5.91
N THR A 608 24.70 2.04 5.75
CA THR A 608 25.61 2.78 4.86
C THR A 608 26.38 3.86 5.62
N LEU A 609 27.57 4.19 5.09
CA LEU A 609 28.35 5.37 5.46
C LEU A 609 28.87 6.09 4.20
N HIS A 610 29.30 7.34 4.39
CA HIS A 610 29.89 8.17 3.35
C HIS A 610 31.42 8.24 3.53
N THR A 611 32.11 7.15 3.28
CA THR A 611 33.59 7.04 3.25
C THR A 611 34.07 6.64 1.87
N ASN A 612 35.35 6.82 1.56
CA ASN A 612 35.90 6.60 0.24
C ASN A 612 36.40 5.18 -0.01
N SER A 613 36.73 4.46 1.07
CA SER A 613 37.23 3.09 1.00
C SER A 613 36.74 2.29 2.20
N ALA A 614 36.86 0.96 2.12
CA ALA A 614 36.49 0.06 3.20
C ALA A 614 37.41 0.22 4.43
N PRO A 615 38.75 0.31 4.31
CA PRO A 615 39.66 0.57 5.45
C PRO A 615 39.41 1.93 6.13
N GLU A 616 39.11 3.00 5.35
CA GLU A 616 38.75 4.32 5.90
C GLU A 616 37.51 4.27 6.79
N THR A 617 36.58 3.40 6.47
CA THR A 617 35.35 3.22 7.26
C THR A 617 35.64 2.70 8.65
N VAL A 618 36.61 1.83 8.81
CA VAL A 618 37.04 1.31 10.13
C VAL A 618 37.47 2.49 11.01
N VAL A 619 38.41 3.29 10.50
CA VAL A 619 38.93 4.47 11.24
C VAL A 619 37.80 5.47 11.52
N ARG A 620 36.92 5.70 10.56
CA ARG A 620 35.80 6.62 10.73
C ARG A 620 34.85 6.25 11.86
N LEU A 621 34.52 4.97 12.02
CA LEU A 621 33.66 4.49 13.11
C LEU A 621 34.38 4.61 14.47
N LEU A 622 35.68 4.33 14.51
CA LEU A 622 36.49 4.54 15.72
C LEU A 622 36.54 6.02 16.12
N GLU A 623 36.72 6.95 15.14
CA GLU A 623 36.67 8.41 15.36
C GLU A 623 35.29 8.89 15.81
N MET A 624 34.22 8.23 15.39
CA MET A 624 32.87 8.50 15.88
C MET A 624 32.67 8.05 17.34
N GLY A 625 33.69 7.44 17.97
CA GLY A 625 33.66 7.03 19.37
C GLY A 625 33.14 5.62 19.61
N MET A 626 33.12 4.75 18.58
CA MET A 626 32.72 3.35 18.75
C MET A 626 33.78 2.60 19.57
N ASP A 627 33.31 1.75 20.47
CA ASP A 627 34.19 0.87 21.24
C ASP A 627 34.87 -0.13 20.30
N PRO A 628 36.19 -0.21 20.27
CA PRO A 628 36.92 -1.04 19.31
C PRO A 628 36.66 -2.54 19.43
N PHE A 629 36.39 -3.04 20.64
CA PHE A 629 36.14 -4.46 20.88
C PHE A 629 34.73 -4.82 20.38
N ASN A 630 33.73 -4.04 20.78
CA ASN A 630 32.35 -4.24 20.34
C ASN A 630 32.21 -4.12 18.82
N PHE A 631 32.89 -3.12 18.22
CA PHE A 631 32.86 -2.93 16.77
C PHE A 631 33.57 -4.09 16.02
N ALA A 632 34.73 -4.53 16.51
CA ALA A 632 35.42 -5.67 15.91
C ALA A 632 34.56 -6.94 15.94
N ASP A 633 33.90 -7.21 17.07
CA ASP A 633 33.10 -8.42 17.22
C ASP A 633 31.81 -8.36 16.38
N ALA A 634 31.23 -7.19 16.20
CA ALA A 634 30.05 -6.98 15.37
C ALA A 634 30.34 -7.09 13.87
N LEU A 635 31.54 -6.72 13.41
CA LEU A 635 31.86 -6.55 12.00
C LEU A 635 31.95 -7.87 11.25
N LEU A 636 31.12 -8.04 10.19
CA LEU A 636 31.24 -9.10 9.19
C LEU A 636 32.02 -8.63 7.96
N GLY A 637 31.73 -7.43 7.46
CA GLY A 637 32.44 -6.87 6.33
C GLY A 637 32.01 -5.48 5.91
N ILE A 638 32.87 -4.85 5.11
CA ILE A 638 32.63 -3.49 4.58
C ILE A 638 32.82 -3.51 3.06
N LEU A 639 31.75 -3.17 2.34
CA LEU A 639 31.71 -3.06 0.88
C LEU A 639 31.82 -1.60 0.46
N ALA A 640 32.98 -1.17 -0.03
CA ALA A 640 33.08 0.13 -0.69
C ALA A 640 32.72 0.01 -2.18
N GLN A 641 31.97 0.99 -2.68
CA GLN A 641 31.39 0.92 -4.02
C GLN A 641 31.42 2.27 -4.74
N ARG A 642 31.64 2.22 -6.06
CA ARG A 642 31.49 3.32 -7.01
C ARG A 642 30.75 2.81 -8.25
N LEU A 643 30.13 3.71 -9.00
CA LEU A 643 29.56 3.40 -10.31
C LEU A 643 30.42 4.00 -11.42
N VAL A 644 30.74 3.21 -12.44
CA VAL A 644 31.36 3.64 -13.68
C VAL A 644 30.40 3.43 -14.84
N ARG A 645 30.48 4.27 -15.89
CA ARG A 645 29.68 4.07 -17.10
C ARG A 645 30.16 2.84 -17.84
N THR A 646 29.21 2.06 -18.36
CA THR A 646 29.48 0.88 -19.19
C THR A 646 29.62 1.31 -20.65
N LEU A 647 30.58 0.78 -21.36
CA LEU A 647 30.71 0.95 -22.81
C LEU A 647 29.46 0.44 -23.51
N CYS A 648 28.95 1.23 -24.44
CA CYS A 648 27.75 0.86 -25.22
C CYS A 648 28.01 -0.42 -26.01
N LYS A 649 27.22 -1.44 -25.77
CA LYS A 649 27.38 -2.77 -26.39
C LYS A 649 27.27 -2.72 -27.93
N ASP A 650 26.51 -1.76 -28.46
CA ASP A 650 26.23 -1.66 -29.90
C ASP A 650 27.34 -0.91 -30.66
N CYS A 651 28.12 -0.06 -30.01
CA CYS A 651 29.09 0.77 -30.72
C CYS A 651 30.49 0.76 -30.16
N LYS A 652 30.76 0.04 -29.04
CA LYS A 652 32.14 -0.07 -28.53
C LYS A 652 33.04 -0.67 -29.60
N GLN A 653 34.24 -0.06 -29.77
CA GLN A 653 35.21 -0.51 -30.75
C GLN A 653 36.30 -1.33 -30.09
N PRO A 654 36.56 -2.56 -30.55
CA PRO A 654 37.69 -3.32 -30.13
C PRO A 654 38.98 -2.72 -30.68
N TYR A 655 40.06 -2.78 -29.93
CA TYR A 655 41.41 -2.41 -30.38
C TYR A 655 42.49 -3.21 -29.65
N HIS A 656 43.66 -3.33 -30.25
CA HIS A 656 44.83 -3.96 -29.63
C HIS A 656 45.62 -2.86 -28.92
N PRO A 657 45.82 -2.92 -27.57
CA PRO A 657 46.58 -1.93 -26.85
C PRO A 657 48.06 -2.01 -27.19
N GLY A 658 48.74 -0.86 -27.28
CA GLY A 658 50.16 -0.80 -27.33
C GLY A 658 50.83 -1.31 -26.03
N ARG A 659 52.08 -1.72 -26.10
CA ARG A 659 52.84 -2.21 -24.93
C ARG A 659 52.88 -1.18 -23.80
N GLU A 660 53.07 0.07 -24.12
CA GLU A 660 53.12 1.17 -23.13
C GLU A 660 51.77 1.34 -22.40
N GLU A 661 50.65 1.25 -23.12
CA GLU A 661 49.33 1.33 -22.56
C GLU A 661 49.04 0.15 -21.63
N TYR A 662 49.36 -1.07 -22.08
CA TYR A 662 49.25 -2.26 -21.25
C TYR A 662 50.06 -2.15 -19.97
N ASP A 663 51.35 -1.80 -20.09
CA ASP A 663 52.26 -1.67 -18.94
C ASP A 663 51.78 -0.53 -17.99
N ALA A 664 51.17 0.53 -18.51
CA ALA A 664 50.54 1.56 -17.70
C ALA A 664 49.33 1.03 -16.90
N LEU A 665 48.49 0.23 -17.51
CA LEU A 665 47.34 -0.40 -16.82
C LEU A 665 47.80 -1.40 -15.74
N VAL A 666 48.84 -2.20 -16.02
CA VAL A 666 49.45 -3.12 -15.05
C VAL A 666 50.04 -2.35 -13.86
N ARG A 667 50.74 -1.24 -14.11
CA ARG A 667 51.28 -0.39 -13.02
C ARG A 667 50.15 0.24 -12.16
N ILE A 668 49.04 0.64 -12.78
CA ILE A 668 47.88 1.22 -12.07
C ILE A 668 47.22 0.14 -11.22
N TYR A 669 47.17 -1.10 -11.68
CA TYR A 669 46.61 -2.21 -10.93
C TYR A 669 47.41 -2.47 -9.63
N SER A 670 48.74 -2.26 -9.65
CA SER A 670 49.67 -2.31 -8.49
C SER A 670 49.55 -3.55 -7.59
N GLY A 671 49.24 -4.71 -8.16
CA GLY A 671 49.13 -6.00 -7.46
C GLY A 671 49.56 -7.15 -8.36
N ASP A 672 49.23 -8.38 -7.98
CA ASP A 672 49.47 -9.55 -8.81
C ASP A 672 48.54 -9.56 -10.02
N PHE A 673 48.95 -8.84 -11.06
CA PHE A 673 48.20 -8.73 -12.30
C PHE A 673 48.16 -10.06 -13.08
N GLN A 674 49.15 -10.93 -12.91
CA GLN A 674 49.20 -12.19 -13.63
C GLN A 674 48.04 -13.12 -13.22
N ALA A 675 47.62 -13.05 -11.97
CA ALA A 675 46.47 -13.79 -11.47
C ALA A 675 45.13 -13.42 -12.17
N LEU A 676 45.04 -12.26 -12.87
CA LEU A 676 43.89 -11.92 -13.66
C LEU A 676 43.73 -12.68 -14.97
N GLY A 677 44.79 -13.31 -15.46
CA GLY A 677 44.76 -14.11 -16.69
C GLY A 677 44.71 -13.29 -18.00
N PHE A 678 45.17 -12.02 -18.00
CA PHE A 678 45.25 -11.17 -19.17
C PHE A 678 46.73 -10.90 -19.59
N PRO A 679 47.47 -11.88 -20.12
CA PRO A 679 48.82 -11.66 -20.56
C PRO A 679 48.90 -10.74 -21.79
N TYR A 680 50.00 -10.00 -21.96
CA TYR A 680 50.21 -9.24 -23.18
C TYR A 680 50.49 -10.15 -24.35
N THR A 681 49.52 -10.35 -25.22
CA THR A 681 49.63 -11.16 -26.44
C THR A 681 49.11 -10.36 -27.63
N GLY A 682 49.43 -10.77 -28.87
CA GLY A 682 48.89 -10.13 -30.09
C GLY A 682 47.38 -10.18 -30.18
N ASP A 683 46.72 -11.11 -29.48
CA ASP A 683 45.27 -11.30 -29.48
C ASP A 683 44.57 -10.54 -28.37
N LEU A 684 45.30 -9.81 -27.51
CA LEU A 684 44.69 -9.02 -26.44
C LEU A 684 43.87 -7.88 -27.04
N VAL A 685 42.57 -7.86 -26.68
CA VAL A 685 41.63 -6.85 -27.15
C VAL A 685 41.08 -6.04 -25.99
N LEU A 686 41.27 -4.74 -26.06
CA LEU A 686 40.55 -3.76 -25.23
C LEU A 686 39.46 -3.08 -26.05
N HIS A 687 38.57 -2.34 -25.36
CA HIS A 687 37.48 -1.67 -26.02
C HIS A 687 37.48 -0.17 -25.66
N LYS A 688 37.11 0.67 -26.62
CA LYS A 688 36.94 2.10 -26.45
C LYS A 688 35.54 2.57 -26.84
N ALA A 689 35.11 3.69 -26.25
CA ALA A 689 33.86 4.35 -26.59
C ALA A 689 33.90 4.90 -28.02
N ASN A 690 32.79 4.78 -28.75
CA ASN A 690 32.67 5.33 -30.11
C ASN A 690 31.51 6.36 -30.18
N GLY A 691 30.29 5.94 -29.98
CA GLY A 691 29.07 6.73 -30.08
C GLY A 691 28.12 6.20 -31.17
N CYS A 692 26.84 6.13 -30.83
CA CYS A 692 25.76 5.76 -31.76
C CYS A 692 24.44 6.40 -31.30
N PRO A 693 23.36 6.35 -32.10
CA PRO A 693 22.06 6.90 -31.70
C PRO A 693 21.50 6.28 -30.39
N ARG A 694 21.80 4.99 -30.16
CA ARG A 694 21.31 4.28 -28.95
C ARG A 694 21.94 4.78 -27.65
N CYS A 695 23.16 5.30 -27.67
CA CYS A 695 23.85 5.90 -26.56
C CYS A 695 23.92 7.43 -26.66
N GLU A 696 23.09 8.05 -27.49
CA GLU A 696 23.07 9.49 -27.72
C GLU A 696 24.48 10.06 -28.06
N SER A 697 25.22 9.32 -28.90
CA SER A 697 26.60 9.63 -29.33
C SER A 697 27.64 9.73 -28.22
N THR A 698 27.34 9.31 -26.99
CA THR A 698 28.27 9.35 -25.85
C THR A 698 29.28 8.18 -25.84
N GLY A 699 28.96 7.07 -26.50
CA GLY A 699 29.73 5.83 -26.45
C GLY A 699 29.49 5.00 -25.18
N TYR A 700 28.67 5.47 -24.22
CA TYR A 700 28.36 4.79 -22.97
C TYR A 700 26.86 4.61 -22.80
N LYS A 701 26.48 3.49 -22.19
CA LYS A 701 25.10 3.22 -21.81
C LYS A 701 25.07 2.33 -20.59
N ASP A 702 24.21 2.67 -19.62
CA ASP A 702 24.10 2.04 -18.32
C ASP A 702 25.36 2.25 -17.45
N ARG A 703 25.36 1.67 -16.25
CA ARG A 703 26.44 1.76 -15.26
C ARG A 703 26.72 0.40 -14.68
N THR A 704 27.97 0.14 -14.32
CA THR A 704 28.39 -1.02 -13.53
C THR A 704 29.09 -0.57 -12.26
N ALA A 705 28.98 -1.36 -11.20
CA ALA A 705 29.68 -1.07 -9.97
C ALA A 705 31.15 -1.50 -10.06
N ILE A 706 32.05 -0.76 -9.42
CA ILE A 706 33.36 -1.24 -9.02
C ILE A 706 33.37 -1.31 -7.50
N MET A 707 33.99 -2.37 -6.97
CA MET A 707 33.80 -2.77 -5.58
C MET A 707 35.12 -3.18 -4.91
N GLU A 708 35.18 -2.83 -3.63
CA GLU A 708 36.22 -3.24 -2.70
C GLU A 708 35.54 -3.85 -1.47
N LEU A 709 35.77 -5.14 -1.18
CA LEU A 709 35.15 -5.84 -0.05
C LEU A 709 36.22 -6.27 0.95
N LEU A 710 36.23 -5.59 2.11
CA LEU A 710 36.97 -5.95 3.29
C LEU A 710 36.18 -6.99 4.08
N ASP A 711 36.80 -8.14 4.32
CA ASP A 711 36.27 -9.22 5.16
C ASP A 711 36.66 -8.99 6.62
N GLY A 712 35.75 -9.23 7.54
CA GLY A 712 35.97 -9.12 8.98
C GLY A 712 36.78 -10.32 9.54
N THR A 713 37.98 -10.56 9.00
CA THR A 713 38.86 -11.61 9.48
C THR A 713 39.37 -11.33 10.90
N GLU A 714 39.86 -12.33 11.61
CA GLU A 714 40.40 -12.14 12.97
C GLU A 714 41.59 -11.17 12.99
N GLU A 715 42.38 -11.13 11.92
CA GLU A 715 43.49 -10.20 11.72
C GLU A 715 42.99 -8.76 11.58
N ILE A 716 41.92 -8.54 10.81
CA ILE A 716 41.27 -7.23 10.67
C ILE A 716 40.65 -6.82 12.02
N LYS A 717 40.00 -7.73 12.72
CA LYS A 717 39.43 -7.45 14.05
C LYS A 717 40.51 -7.09 15.07
N ALA A 718 41.66 -7.75 15.03
CA ALA A 718 42.82 -7.41 15.87
C ALA A 718 43.34 -5.99 15.60
N LEU A 719 43.41 -5.58 14.33
CA LEU A 719 43.75 -4.21 13.93
C LEU A 719 42.70 -3.16 14.40
N ILE A 720 41.41 -3.50 14.33
CA ILE A 720 40.35 -2.64 14.88
C ILE A 720 40.54 -2.46 16.39
N ARG A 721 40.72 -3.55 17.13
CA ARG A 721 40.91 -3.52 18.60
C ARG A 721 42.15 -2.68 19.00
N SER A 722 43.20 -2.72 18.20
CA SER A 722 44.43 -1.93 18.40
C SER A 722 44.36 -0.50 17.85
N LYS A 723 43.21 -0.09 17.25
CA LYS A 723 43.01 1.21 16.57
C LYS A 723 44.10 1.51 15.52
N ALA A 724 44.44 0.51 14.71
CA ALA A 724 45.40 0.66 13.64
C ALA A 724 44.97 1.71 12.60
N ASN A 725 45.92 2.27 11.89
CA ASN A 725 45.66 3.26 10.85
C ASN A 725 45.10 2.64 9.57
N VAL A 726 44.70 3.49 8.62
CA VAL A 726 44.07 3.07 7.35
C VAL A 726 44.99 2.20 6.53
N GLU A 727 46.30 2.53 6.50
CA GLU A 727 47.32 1.80 5.72
C GLU A 727 47.53 0.38 6.21
N ALA A 728 47.71 0.19 7.50
CA ALA A 728 47.86 -1.14 8.09
C ALA A 728 46.60 -2.01 7.87
N THR A 729 45.43 -1.43 8.01
CA THR A 729 44.16 -2.12 7.73
C THR A 729 44.04 -2.50 6.27
N ARG A 730 44.46 -1.61 5.34
CA ARG A 730 44.45 -1.86 3.89
C ARG A 730 45.44 -3.00 3.53
N GLU A 731 46.65 -2.92 4.04
CA GLU A 731 47.67 -3.95 3.78
C GLU A 731 47.18 -5.35 4.23
N GLN A 732 46.59 -5.44 5.41
CA GLN A 732 46.02 -6.69 5.89
C GLN A 732 44.85 -7.15 5.03
N ALA A 733 43.92 -6.26 4.70
CA ALA A 733 42.77 -6.60 3.86
C ALA A 733 43.21 -7.12 2.47
N VAL A 734 44.28 -6.53 1.89
CA VAL A 734 44.85 -6.99 0.62
C VAL A 734 45.51 -8.37 0.79
N LYS A 735 46.19 -8.64 1.90
CA LYS A 735 46.72 -9.98 2.21
C LYS A 735 45.59 -11.01 2.32
N ASP A 736 44.44 -10.63 2.86
CA ASP A 736 43.23 -11.45 2.95
C ASP A 736 42.49 -11.55 1.60
N GLY A 737 43.08 -11.04 0.52
CA GLY A 737 42.60 -11.16 -0.86
C GLY A 737 41.61 -10.04 -1.28
N MET A 738 41.53 -8.94 -0.54
CA MET A 738 40.72 -7.77 -0.98
C MET A 738 41.38 -7.16 -2.23
N THR A 739 40.54 -6.91 -3.24
CA THR A 739 40.89 -6.05 -4.38
C THR A 739 40.38 -4.65 -4.15
N THR A 740 41.21 -3.65 -4.43
CA THR A 740 40.82 -2.24 -4.31
C THR A 740 39.82 -1.84 -5.40
N LEU A 741 39.14 -0.71 -5.21
CA LEU A 741 38.21 -0.13 -6.24
C LEU A 741 38.96 0.04 -7.60
N MET A 742 40.22 0.52 -7.58
CA MET A 742 41.01 0.70 -8.78
C MET A 742 41.31 -0.65 -9.47
N GLN A 743 41.68 -1.68 -8.70
CA GLN A 743 41.96 -3.01 -9.23
C GLN A 743 40.72 -3.64 -9.86
N ASP A 744 39.56 -3.58 -9.21
CA ASP A 744 38.30 -4.08 -9.80
C ASP A 744 37.92 -3.27 -11.05
N GLY A 745 38.15 -1.95 -11.03
CA GLY A 745 37.98 -1.09 -12.20
C GLY A 745 38.84 -1.51 -13.39
N ILE A 746 40.13 -1.70 -13.17
CA ILE A 746 41.06 -2.16 -14.22
C ILE A 746 40.71 -3.55 -14.74
N ARG A 747 40.34 -4.48 -13.86
CA ARG A 747 39.80 -5.78 -14.27
C ARG A 747 38.62 -5.63 -15.25
N LYS A 748 37.69 -4.71 -14.96
CA LYS A 748 36.50 -4.43 -15.83
C LYS A 748 36.86 -3.76 -17.15
N VAL A 749 37.99 -3.01 -17.22
CA VAL A 749 38.53 -2.50 -18.48
C VAL A 749 38.97 -3.68 -19.36
N PHE A 750 39.73 -4.64 -18.82
CA PHE A 750 40.14 -5.82 -19.57
C PHE A 750 38.97 -6.72 -20.00
N LEU A 751 37.90 -6.76 -19.23
CA LEU A 751 36.64 -7.42 -19.61
C LEU A 751 35.82 -6.65 -20.66
N GLY A 752 36.26 -5.48 -21.09
CA GLY A 752 35.57 -4.65 -22.09
C GLY A 752 34.21 -4.11 -21.63
N LEU A 753 34.03 -3.96 -20.31
CA LEU A 753 32.82 -3.42 -19.69
C LEU A 753 32.87 -1.91 -19.59
N THR A 754 34.03 -1.32 -19.33
CA THR A 754 34.26 0.11 -19.17
C THR A 754 35.66 0.48 -19.73
N ASP A 755 36.05 1.73 -19.63
CA ASP A 755 37.39 2.16 -20.00
C ASP A 755 38.13 2.83 -18.82
N GLN A 756 39.47 3.03 -19.04
CA GLN A 756 40.33 3.63 -18.03
C GLN A 756 39.87 5.03 -17.60
N GLN A 757 39.31 5.82 -18.51
CA GLN A 757 38.86 7.20 -18.19
C GLN A 757 37.75 7.17 -17.17
N GLN A 758 36.79 6.27 -17.30
CA GLN A 758 35.65 6.15 -16.37
C GLN A 758 36.14 5.68 -14.99
N VAL A 759 37.06 4.73 -14.95
CA VAL A 759 37.63 4.26 -13.68
C VAL A 759 38.40 5.38 -12.97
N ARG A 760 39.26 6.13 -13.70
CA ARG A 760 40.02 7.26 -13.12
C ARG A 760 39.16 8.36 -12.58
N LYS A 761 37.99 8.65 -13.21
CA LYS A 761 37.06 9.69 -12.76
C LYS A 761 36.50 9.44 -11.36
N VAL A 762 36.36 8.19 -10.95
CA VAL A 762 35.73 7.80 -9.68
C VAL A 762 36.70 7.26 -8.63
N CYS A 763 37.89 6.81 -9.06
CA CYS A 763 38.99 6.39 -8.19
C CYS A 763 40.04 7.49 -8.07
N ILE A 764 39.71 8.54 -7.30
CA ILE A 764 40.68 9.59 -6.97
C ILE A 764 41.67 9.01 -5.92
N ARG A 765 42.96 9.28 -6.10
CA ARG A 765 43.98 8.95 -5.11
C ARG A 765 43.93 9.93 -3.95
#